data_0b28130419c0a266aff1d4536edc7e2e
#
_entry.id   0b28130419c0a266aff1d4536edc7e2e
#
_cell.length_a   1.000
_cell.length_b   1.000
_cell.length_c   1.000
_cell.angle_alpha   90.00
_cell.angle_beta   90.00
_cell.angle_gamma   90.00
#
_symmetry.space_group_name_H-M   'P 1'
#
loop_
_entity.id
_entity.type
_entity.pdbx_description
1 polymer ?
#
loop_
_entity_poly.entity_id
_entity_poly.type
_entity_poly.pdbx_seq_one_letter_code
_entity_poly.pdbx_strand_id
1 'polypeptide(L)'
;MTIYYNPAYSTTPYRKSSNSVDVGNIYCGDSQLLQRLLFYAGCSFLPASNEQRVAHYHASMQGKVDSSSPFYESFKTDSAGMSRTILAWRDALVEVGWDISAYAGTSIKLSLLRDIEPSDMPKAEADYWHMLIQSAEKGRILPEGVNVVVTCSEKEVKPHIAYILAKQQKAGVEVEYLADRKPCAEGNLGKIQAAIISQSPDKIALDKSDDSLRYISFTNEDDALRYVASEPVDHSALYFCSKPKRFDNTLRLLGKPTAGSSMAAGYPQVVQLFTLGNGLFEYPLNIHRIIEWLNLPISPVKGKLRRKLCNALIKSGGINNLEWNAARDEYLEGVKDEKERNAYARQIDLFMPVPQSDIVDVECVKSFNENLHKWAVQQLAMKDSSYSDIVMKQIASIESYCSTLIRMLENAPAQLTFLDLQLWCRNIAQPSTYEQYYAEVSSHMTIPTMGDIHDVAESVVWFPAEDGGVVAYPFEMLNDAEYSEVEAAGAMPYPRAQHTLMNQVAMQRLLLNTQRLVIIEAEKSNGEKIARHPIVLQLNERIEGGLVSIAEHKSLSDEYTTADYQVINQGENPTLVELDGEVKLKERHERYEDEAKQAESYSSLSQLIEHPFTYVCERCAKLEDQVMPSAQDLEKTLGNVAHLMIEKVFKGKPIDEACDYYKAEYETIFEESVNETGLVLRLPEYAIDLRRLKLRMKVALDKLAGTIINNQLTVEACEYEFKQAKWTEAGEGVMLGSRADMLLKDDKGGKVIFDFKYSRSKRRKTEIEENRALQLEFYRYMAKQEFGPGTNVRVAYILLPDVTILTADDFDDIDAITLKPERAGSNIMSEAANSYRLRWKQLREGKIERVEGCKVGTGEYAELEAEQNLFPLSEYKGKYDEDIFNKGYKSLK
;
A
#
# COMPACT_ATOMS: atom_id res chain seq x y z
N MET A 1 48.05 19.34 7.47
CA MET A 1 46.84 18.57 7.34
C MET A 1 46.85 17.92 5.97
N THR A 2 46.53 16.63 5.88
CA THR A 2 46.57 15.91 4.60
C THR A 2 45.17 15.39 4.25
N ILE A 3 44.71 15.66 3.04
CA ILE A 3 43.50 15.15 2.46
C ILE A 3 43.87 13.96 1.58
N TYR A 4 43.48 12.76 2.00
CA TYR A 4 43.56 11.53 1.22
C TYR A 4 42.28 11.37 0.40
N TYR A 5 42.41 11.54 -0.90
CA TYR A 5 41.30 11.50 -1.80
C TYR A 5 41.32 10.25 -2.70
N ASN A 6 40.14 9.61 -2.87
CA ASN A 6 39.93 8.59 -3.88
C ASN A 6 38.47 8.62 -4.34
N PRO A 7 38.19 8.67 -5.65
CA PRO A 7 36.81 8.69 -6.15
C PRO A 7 36.00 7.44 -5.81
N ALA A 8 36.66 6.32 -5.46
CA ALA A 8 35.99 5.10 -5.05
C ALA A 8 35.46 5.09 -3.61
N TYR A 9 35.78 6.10 -2.78
CA TYR A 9 35.25 6.18 -1.43
C TYR A 9 33.84 6.77 -1.44
N SER A 10 32.87 6.04 -0.89
CA SER A 10 31.49 6.51 -0.72
C SER A 10 31.28 7.14 0.66
N THR A 11 31.99 6.63 1.66
CA THR A 11 31.94 7.08 3.05
C THR A 11 33.35 7.18 3.62
N THR A 12 33.51 7.11 4.95
CA THR A 12 34.81 6.95 5.59
C THR A 12 35.34 5.53 5.29
N PRO A 13 36.43 5.39 4.51
CA PRO A 13 36.93 4.08 4.12
C PRO A 13 37.57 3.36 5.32
N TYR A 14 37.62 2.02 5.23
CA TYR A 14 38.31 1.20 6.21
C TYR A 14 39.78 1.60 6.36
N ARG A 15 40.20 1.72 7.61
CA ARG A 15 41.56 1.97 8.02
C ARG A 15 41.98 0.96 9.09
N LYS A 16 43.20 0.48 8.97
CA LYS A 16 43.77 -0.40 10.00
C LYS A 16 44.00 0.39 11.29
N SER A 17 43.48 -0.15 12.41
CA SER A 17 43.68 0.46 13.72
C SER A 17 45.19 0.56 14.03
N SER A 18 45.66 1.78 14.26
CA SER A 18 47.03 2.01 14.72
C SER A 18 46.98 2.49 16.16
N ASN A 19 48.01 2.15 16.95
CA ASN A 19 48.15 2.65 18.31
C ASN A 19 48.54 4.16 18.38
N SER A 20 48.66 4.82 17.23
CA SER A 20 48.92 6.26 17.11
C SER A 20 47.65 7.04 16.83
N VAL A 21 47.48 8.14 17.49
CA VAL A 21 46.40 9.10 17.20
C VAL A 21 46.67 9.76 15.85
N ASP A 22 45.81 9.52 14.89
CA ASP A 22 45.87 10.11 13.55
C ASP A 22 45.11 11.46 13.56
N VAL A 23 45.82 12.54 13.82
CA VAL A 23 45.26 13.90 13.85
C VAL A 23 45.67 14.67 12.59
N GLY A 24 44.70 15.26 11.91
CA GLY A 24 44.91 16.12 10.76
C GLY A 24 44.91 15.43 9.41
N ASN A 25 44.52 14.12 9.35
CA ASN A 25 44.30 13.40 8.10
C ASN A 25 42.79 13.23 7.84
N ILE A 26 42.37 13.47 6.62
CA ILE A 26 41.00 13.36 6.16
C ILE A 26 40.98 12.42 4.98
N TYR A 27 40.09 11.42 5.04
CA TYR A 27 39.92 10.43 3.96
C TYR A 27 38.56 10.67 3.33
N CYS A 28 38.46 10.92 2.04
CA CYS A 28 37.26 11.39 1.39
C CYS A 28 37.09 10.90 -0.06
N GLY A 29 35.86 10.73 -0.48
CA GLY A 29 35.42 10.59 -1.85
C GLY A 29 34.99 11.93 -2.45
N ASP A 30 34.29 11.87 -3.60
CA ASP A 30 33.91 13.08 -4.37
C ASP A 30 33.08 14.06 -3.51
N SER A 31 32.00 13.62 -2.90
CA SER A 31 31.09 14.51 -2.13
C SER A 31 31.75 15.13 -0.90
N GLN A 32 32.60 14.39 -0.18
CA GLN A 32 33.31 14.92 0.96
C GLN A 32 34.42 15.90 0.54
N LEU A 33 35.11 15.60 -0.59
CA LEU A 33 36.09 16.52 -1.17
C LEU A 33 35.43 17.84 -1.58
N LEU A 34 34.25 17.76 -2.25
CA LEU A 34 33.44 18.93 -2.60
C LEU A 34 33.19 19.82 -1.37
N GLN A 35 32.66 19.22 -0.31
CA GLN A 35 32.30 19.92 0.92
C GLN A 35 33.53 20.58 1.54
N ARG A 36 34.69 19.91 1.53
CA ARG A 36 35.96 20.48 2.07
C ARG A 36 36.47 21.65 1.24
N LEU A 37 36.45 21.51 -0.08
CA LEU A 37 36.89 22.60 -0.97
C LEU A 37 35.96 23.81 -0.84
N LEU A 38 34.65 23.62 -0.76
CA LEU A 38 33.69 24.70 -0.53
C LEU A 38 33.91 25.41 0.82
N PHE A 39 34.15 24.64 1.88
CA PHE A 39 34.46 25.18 3.19
C PHE A 39 35.68 26.11 3.12
N TYR A 40 36.77 25.72 2.47
CA TYR A 40 37.96 26.54 2.32
C TYR A 40 37.73 27.69 1.32
N ALA A 41 36.84 27.53 0.37
CA ALA A 41 36.44 28.64 -0.52
C ALA A 41 35.50 29.66 0.17
N GLY A 42 35.12 29.43 1.45
CA GLY A 42 34.19 30.28 2.17
C GLY A 42 32.73 30.16 1.72
N CYS A 43 32.38 29.07 1.07
CA CYS A 43 31.03 28.80 0.57
C CYS A 43 30.28 27.83 1.48
N SER A 44 29.03 28.14 1.79
CA SER A 44 28.15 27.22 2.48
C SER A 44 27.64 26.13 1.50
N PHE A 45 27.70 24.88 1.94
CA PHE A 45 27.10 23.76 1.20
C PHE A 45 25.68 23.48 1.72
N LEU A 46 24.67 23.95 0.99
CA LEU A 46 23.26 23.81 1.29
C LEU A 46 22.53 23.36 0.02
N PRO A 47 22.71 22.09 -0.40
CA PRO A 47 22.07 21.60 -1.59
C PRO A 47 20.55 21.52 -1.38
N ALA A 48 19.80 21.96 -2.38
CA ALA A 48 18.35 21.78 -2.43
C ALA A 48 18.01 20.31 -2.67
N SER A 49 16.82 19.91 -2.24
CA SER A 49 16.34 18.56 -2.53
C SER A 49 16.10 18.38 -4.04
N ASN A 50 16.25 17.13 -4.51
CA ASN A 50 16.02 16.84 -5.93
C ASN A 50 14.59 17.16 -6.33
N GLU A 51 13.62 16.92 -5.45
CA GLU A 51 12.20 17.16 -5.68
C GLU A 51 11.92 18.66 -5.90
N GLN A 52 12.49 19.52 -5.04
CA GLN A 52 12.36 20.97 -5.21
C GLN A 52 12.93 21.43 -6.57
N ARG A 53 14.07 20.88 -6.97
CA ARG A 53 14.72 21.22 -8.25
C ARG A 53 13.91 20.73 -9.45
N VAL A 54 13.34 19.50 -9.36
CA VAL A 54 12.43 18.97 -10.37
C VAL A 54 11.19 19.86 -10.53
N ALA A 55 10.61 20.36 -9.42
CA ALA A 55 9.48 21.27 -9.49
C ALA A 55 9.79 22.59 -10.20
N HIS A 56 10.97 23.21 -9.93
CA HIS A 56 11.42 24.41 -10.65
C HIS A 56 11.61 24.14 -12.14
N TYR A 57 12.25 23.02 -12.45
CA TYR A 57 12.53 22.63 -13.83
C TYR A 57 11.24 22.32 -14.59
N HIS A 58 10.32 21.60 -13.98
CA HIS A 58 9.00 21.31 -14.53
C HIS A 58 8.22 22.59 -14.87
N ALA A 59 8.17 23.54 -13.94
CA ALA A 59 7.52 24.83 -14.16
C ALA A 59 8.11 25.61 -15.36
N SER A 60 9.44 25.61 -15.50
CA SER A 60 10.11 26.25 -16.62
C SER A 60 9.86 25.51 -17.94
N MET A 61 9.83 24.18 -17.93
CA MET A 61 9.55 23.38 -19.12
C MET A 61 8.12 23.54 -19.61
N GLN A 62 7.14 23.66 -18.74
CA GLN A 62 5.73 23.85 -19.12
C GLN A 62 5.51 25.10 -19.99
N GLY A 63 6.27 26.17 -19.76
CA GLY A 63 6.16 27.39 -20.55
C GLY A 63 6.96 27.41 -21.86
N LYS A 64 7.85 26.44 -22.09
CA LYS A 64 8.87 26.51 -23.16
C LYS A 64 8.97 25.26 -24.03
N VAL A 65 8.40 24.13 -23.61
CA VAL A 65 8.36 22.89 -24.40
C VAL A 65 7.09 22.86 -25.24
N ASP A 66 7.25 22.84 -26.55
CA ASP A 66 6.17 22.82 -27.53
C ASP A 66 6.36 21.69 -28.55
N SER A 67 5.45 21.58 -29.52
CA SER A 67 5.46 20.53 -30.53
C SER A 67 6.72 20.50 -31.43
N SER A 68 7.56 21.52 -31.41
CA SER A 68 8.84 21.56 -32.10
C SER A 68 10.00 20.99 -31.28
N SER A 69 9.79 20.78 -29.99
CA SER A 69 10.80 20.29 -29.02
C SER A 69 11.07 18.79 -29.21
N PRO A 70 12.35 18.36 -29.19
CA PRO A 70 12.73 16.97 -29.47
C PRO A 70 12.09 15.92 -28.56
N PHE A 71 11.66 16.29 -27.35
CA PHE A 71 11.06 15.41 -26.34
C PHE A 71 9.61 15.80 -25.98
N TYR A 72 8.92 16.54 -26.85
CA TYR A 72 7.55 17.01 -26.62
C TYR A 72 6.58 15.89 -26.29
N GLU A 73 6.57 14.81 -27.07
CA GLU A 73 5.64 13.69 -26.83
C GLU A 73 5.92 12.97 -25.50
N SER A 74 7.19 12.82 -25.14
CA SER A 74 7.57 12.25 -23.84
C SER A 74 7.15 13.16 -22.68
N PHE A 75 7.34 14.48 -22.83
CA PHE A 75 6.93 15.45 -21.84
C PHE A 75 5.41 15.52 -21.70
N LYS A 76 4.68 15.41 -22.79
CA LYS A 76 3.22 15.35 -22.79
C LYS A 76 2.70 14.08 -22.07
N THR A 77 3.41 12.96 -22.17
CA THR A 77 3.02 11.70 -21.58
C THR A 77 3.34 11.63 -20.08
N ASP A 78 4.54 12.05 -19.67
CA ASP A 78 5.00 12.11 -18.26
C ASP A 78 5.86 13.36 -18.08
N SER A 79 5.22 14.48 -17.80
CA SER A 79 5.89 15.78 -17.66
C SER A 79 6.86 15.82 -16.47
N ALA A 80 6.51 15.21 -15.36
CA ALA A 80 7.35 15.19 -14.16
C ALA A 80 8.56 14.25 -14.31
N GLY A 81 8.35 13.05 -14.87
CA GLY A 81 9.45 12.12 -15.16
C GLY A 81 10.41 12.67 -16.20
N MET A 82 9.88 13.31 -17.25
CA MET A 82 10.71 13.97 -18.24
C MET A 82 11.51 15.14 -17.66
N SER A 83 10.89 15.96 -16.82
CA SER A 83 11.58 17.05 -16.11
C SER A 83 12.74 16.55 -15.24
N ARG A 84 12.55 15.43 -14.56
CA ARG A 84 13.62 14.77 -13.79
C ARG A 84 14.77 14.30 -14.70
N THR A 85 14.44 13.71 -15.83
CA THR A 85 15.43 13.22 -16.80
C THR A 85 16.26 14.37 -17.38
N ILE A 86 15.60 15.43 -17.80
CA ILE A 86 16.27 16.61 -18.38
C ILE A 86 17.12 17.35 -17.32
N LEU A 87 16.62 17.43 -16.08
CA LEU A 87 17.39 17.97 -14.97
C LEU A 87 18.66 17.15 -14.69
N ALA A 88 18.58 15.82 -14.77
CA ALA A 88 19.75 14.96 -14.61
C ALA A 88 20.78 15.18 -15.75
N TRP A 89 20.32 15.37 -16.97
CA TRP A 89 21.20 15.76 -18.09
C TRP A 89 21.90 17.11 -17.86
N ARG A 90 21.11 18.08 -17.43
CA ARG A 90 21.63 19.41 -17.06
C ARG A 90 22.71 19.29 -16.00
N ASP A 91 22.44 18.55 -14.93
CA ASP A 91 23.36 18.40 -13.81
C ASP A 91 24.67 17.71 -14.24
N ALA A 92 24.58 16.66 -15.04
CA ALA A 92 25.78 15.99 -15.57
C ALA A 92 26.69 16.95 -16.35
N LEU A 93 26.10 17.88 -17.13
CA LEU A 93 26.86 18.85 -17.91
C LEU A 93 27.43 19.98 -17.05
N VAL A 94 26.63 20.49 -16.12
CA VAL A 94 27.08 21.58 -15.22
C VAL A 94 28.16 21.09 -14.27
N GLU A 95 28.09 19.85 -13.76
CA GLU A 95 29.12 19.24 -12.90
C GLU A 95 30.50 19.31 -13.54
N VAL A 96 30.56 19.10 -14.84
CA VAL A 96 31.84 19.09 -15.59
C VAL A 96 32.23 20.45 -16.17
N GLY A 97 31.57 21.51 -15.72
CA GLY A 97 31.95 22.91 -16.04
C GLY A 97 31.19 23.53 -17.22
N TRP A 98 30.14 22.91 -17.74
CA TRP A 98 29.35 23.52 -18.80
C TRP A 98 28.59 24.77 -18.29
N ASP A 99 28.86 25.90 -18.89
CA ASP A 99 28.09 27.13 -18.67
C ASP A 99 26.87 27.13 -19.59
N ILE A 100 25.74 26.71 -18.99
CA ILE A 100 24.48 26.57 -19.70
C ILE A 100 24.00 27.91 -20.29
N SER A 101 24.26 29.02 -19.59
CA SER A 101 23.78 30.36 -20.00
C SER A 101 24.59 30.93 -21.18
N ALA A 102 25.84 30.51 -21.31
CA ALA A 102 26.75 30.98 -22.37
C ALA A 102 26.68 30.13 -23.63
N TYR A 103 25.90 29.06 -23.67
CA TYR A 103 25.86 28.17 -24.82
C TYR A 103 25.29 28.85 -26.07
N ALA A 104 26.06 28.84 -27.15
CA ALA A 104 25.74 29.43 -28.46
C ALA A 104 25.97 28.44 -29.63
N GLY A 105 25.97 27.11 -29.34
CA GLY A 105 26.16 26.07 -30.35
C GLY A 105 24.91 25.81 -31.22
N THR A 106 25.01 24.77 -32.05
CA THR A 106 23.99 24.45 -33.08
C THR A 106 23.01 23.35 -32.69
N SER A 107 23.25 22.62 -31.62
CA SER A 107 22.34 21.57 -31.20
C SER A 107 21.02 22.13 -30.68
N ILE A 108 19.93 21.67 -31.26
CA ILE A 108 18.55 22.01 -30.80
C ILE A 108 18.32 21.57 -29.35
N LYS A 109 18.82 20.39 -29.01
CA LYS A 109 18.67 19.83 -27.65
C LYS A 109 19.42 20.66 -26.60
N LEU A 110 20.68 21.02 -26.84
CA LEU A 110 21.47 21.85 -25.94
C LEU A 110 20.95 23.27 -25.86
N SER A 111 20.48 23.82 -26.98
CA SER A 111 19.84 25.15 -27.01
C SER A 111 18.55 25.15 -26.16
N LEU A 112 17.76 24.09 -26.26
CA LEU A 112 16.54 23.95 -25.45
C LEU A 112 16.88 23.82 -23.95
N LEU A 113 17.95 23.09 -23.57
CA LEU A 113 18.42 23.03 -22.17
C LEU A 113 18.75 24.41 -21.63
N ARG A 114 19.42 25.26 -22.43
CA ARG A 114 19.69 26.66 -22.07
C ARG A 114 18.40 27.46 -21.90
N ASP A 115 17.47 27.31 -22.82
CA ASP A 115 16.26 28.10 -22.87
C ASP A 115 15.27 27.75 -21.73
N ILE A 116 15.27 26.48 -21.27
CA ILE A 116 14.45 26.04 -20.14
C ILE A 116 15.11 26.26 -18.79
N GLU A 117 16.40 26.62 -18.70
CA GLU A 117 17.07 26.84 -17.41
C GLU A 117 16.34 27.93 -16.60
N PRO A 118 15.86 27.63 -15.40
CA PRO A 118 15.25 28.64 -14.53
C PRO A 118 16.30 29.64 -14.03
N SER A 119 15.97 30.92 -13.99
CA SER A 119 16.88 31.96 -13.48
C SER A 119 17.16 31.82 -11.96
N ASP A 120 16.27 31.18 -11.23
CA ASP A 120 16.32 30.96 -9.78
C ASP A 120 16.55 29.50 -9.40
N MET A 121 17.23 28.73 -10.25
CA MET A 121 17.48 27.31 -10.04
C MET A 121 18.15 27.03 -8.70
N PRO A 122 17.53 26.24 -7.80
CA PRO A 122 18.14 25.86 -6.54
C PRO A 122 19.37 24.97 -6.75
N LYS A 123 20.46 25.25 -6.04
CA LYS A 123 21.76 24.61 -6.21
C LYS A 123 21.78 23.18 -5.69
N ALA A 124 22.45 22.29 -6.43
CA ALA A 124 22.84 20.95 -6.03
C ALA A 124 24.34 20.72 -6.20
N GLU A 125 24.84 19.51 -5.98
CA GLU A 125 26.26 19.17 -6.07
C GLU A 125 26.88 19.62 -7.39
N ALA A 126 26.20 19.45 -8.52
CA ALA A 126 26.68 19.89 -9.84
C ALA A 126 26.98 21.38 -9.89
N ASP A 127 26.10 22.22 -9.33
CA ASP A 127 26.28 23.68 -9.30
C ASP A 127 27.46 24.10 -8.40
N TYR A 128 27.67 23.35 -7.32
CA TYR A 128 28.80 23.61 -6.42
C TYR A 128 30.14 23.18 -7.06
N TRP A 129 30.18 22.08 -7.81
CA TRP A 129 31.37 21.73 -8.60
C TRP A 129 31.69 22.80 -9.65
N HIS A 130 30.68 23.29 -10.37
CA HIS A 130 30.85 24.38 -11.33
C HIS A 130 31.42 25.66 -10.65
N MET A 131 30.91 26.02 -9.48
CA MET A 131 31.44 27.14 -8.69
C MET A 131 32.90 26.91 -8.27
N LEU A 132 33.30 25.69 -7.92
CA LEU A 132 34.68 25.37 -7.55
C LEU A 132 35.61 25.43 -8.75
N ILE A 133 35.20 25.03 -9.95
CA ILE A 133 35.96 25.20 -11.19
C ILE A 133 36.29 26.68 -11.39
N GLN A 134 35.28 27.55 -11.32
CA GLN A 134 35.44 28.99 -11.44
C GLN A 134 36.32 29.60 -10.34
N SER A 135 36.22 29.06 -9.11
CA SER A 135 37.04 29.53 -7.98
C SER A 135 38.51 29.13 -8.13
N ALA A 136 38.74 27.90 -8.65
CA ALA A 136 40.11 27.41 -8.89
C ALA A 136 40.82 28.21 -10.00
N GLU A 137 40.09 28.79 -10.95
CA GLU A 137 40.65 29.70 -11.97
C GLU A 137 41.11 31.03 -11.39
N LYS A 138 40.44 31.49 -10.33
CA LYS A 138 40.76 32.78 -9.67
C LYS A 138 41.96 32.67 -8.73
N GLY A 139 42.35 31.47 -8.31
CA GLY A 139 43.50 31.26 -7.45
C GLY A 139 43.44 30.09 -6.49
N ARG A 140 44.18 30.22 -5.39
CA ARG A 140 44.30 29.18 -4.37
C ARG A 140 43.03 29.09 -3.50
N ILE A 141 42.48 27.87 -3.38
CA ILE A 141 41.33 27.53 -2.53
C ILE A 141 41.84 26.96 -1.19
N LEU A 142 42.76 26.00 -1.25
CA LEU A 142 43.27 25.31 -0.06
C LEU A 142 44.29 26.18 0.68
N PRO A 143 44.17 26.31 2.02
CA PRO A 143 45.10 27.16 2.83
C PRO A 143 46.51 26.57 2.88
N GLU A 144 47.45 27.35 3.37
CA GLU A 144 48.84 26.89 3.63
C GLU A 144 48.84 25.73 4.65
N GLY A 145 49.68 24.75 4.41
CA GLY A 145 49.82 23.56 5.24
C GLY A 145 48.73 22.48 5.02
N VAL A 146 47.87 22.65 4.02
CA VAL A 146 46.95 21.59 3.56
C VAL A 146 47.48 20.97 2.26
N ASN A 147 47.73 19.67 2.29
CA ASN A 147 48.22 18.87 1.18
C ASN A 147 47.15 17.89 0.71
N VAL A 148 47.18 17.48 -0.54
CA VAL A 148 46.26 16.48 -1.11
C VAL A 148 47.08 15.29 -1.58
N VAL A 149 46.67 14.09 -1.15
CA VAL A 149 47.22 12.81 -1.60
C VAL A 149 46.09 12.08 -2.31
N VAL A 150 46.19 11.95 -3.61
CA VAL A 150 45.28 11.21 -4.45
C VAL A 150 45.75 9.75 -4.49
N THR A 151 44.96 8.84 -3.91
CA THR A 151 45.37 7.41 -3.76
C THR A 151 44.97 6.54 -4.97
N CYS A 152 45.04 7.14 -6.15
CA CYS A 152 44.80 6.48 -7.45
C CYS A 152 45.52 7.25 -8.57
N SER A 153 45.49 6.75 -9.79
CA SER A 153 46.06 7.44 -10.95
C SER A 153 45.15 8.61 -11.39
N GLU A 154 45.71 9.60 -12.02
CA GLU A 154 44.97 10.75 -12.57
C GLU A 154 43.87 10.35 -13.53
N LYS A 155 44.07 9.28 -14.32
CA LYS A 155 43.05 8.71 -15.25
C LYS A 155 41.81 8.14 -14.57
N GLU A 156 41.92 7.82 -13.29
CA GLU A 156 40.83 7.30 -12.46
C GLU A 156 40.03 8.40 -11.77
N VAL A 157 40.48 9.66 -11.87
CA VAL A 157 39.84 10.85 -11.34
C VAL A 157 38.95 11.50 -12.41
N LYS A 158 37.78 11.99 -12.03
CA LYS A 158 36.93 12.75 -12.94
C LYS A 158 37.66 14.00 -13.45
N PRO A 159 37.62 14.33 -14.76
CA PRO A 159 38.44 15.42 -15.35
C PRO A 159 38.29 16.76 -14.66
N HIS A 160 37.09 17.17 -14.26
CA HIS A 160 36.87 18.44 -13.58
C HIS A 160 37.53 18.49 -12.17
N ILE A 161 37.58 17.36 -11.46
CA ILE A 161 38.25 17.26 -10.17
C ILE A 161 39.80 17.32 -10.39
N ALA A 162 40.29 16.54 -11.34
CA ALA A 162 41.71 16.58 -11.72
C ALA A 162 42.13 18.02 -12.12
N TYR A 163 41.29 18.72 -12.89
CA TYR A 163 41.47 20.10 -13.26
C TYR A 163 41.62 21.05 -12.05
N ILE A 164 40.68 20.96 -11.09
CA ILE A 164 40.71 21.73 -9.85
C ILE A 164 42.02 21.46 -9.10
N LEU A 165 42.37 20.16 -8.91
CA LEU A 165 43.61 19.79 -8.20
C LEU A 165 44.87 20.30 -8.93
N ALA A 166 44.92 20.22 -10.25
CA ALA A 166 46.02 20.77 -11.04
C ALA A 166 46.14 22.32 -10.90
N LYS A 167 45.00 23.04 -10.85
CA LYS A 167 44.99 24.48 -10.57
C LYS A 167 45.52 24.80 -9.17
N GLN A 168 45.12 24.00 -8.16
CA GLN A 168 45.62 24.14 -6.81
C GLN A 168 47.13 23.87 -6.73
N GLN A 169 47.62 22.85 -7.44
CA GLN A 169 49.05 22.55 -7.51
C GLN A 169 49.85 23.73 -8.12
N LYS A 170 49.33 24.33 -9.22
CA LYS A 170 49.91 25.55 -9.79
C LYS A 170 49.88 26.74 -8.84
N ALA A 171 48.90 26.78 -7.93
CA ALA A 171 48.82 27.80 -6.89
C ALA A 171 49.65 27.50 -5.63
N GLY A 172 50.53 26.47 -5.66
CA GLY A 172 51.45 26.12 -4.61
C GLY A 172 50.90 25.17 -3.53
N VAL A 173 49.84 24.45 -3.80
CA VAL A 173 49.37 23.33 -2.96
C VAL A 173 50.16 22.09 -3.34
N GLU A 174 50.63 21.31 -2.37
CA GLU A 174 51.25 20.03 -2.61
C GLU A 174 50.16 19.00 -2.96
N VAL A 175 50.17 18.48 -4.21
CA VAL A 175 49.25 17.44 -4.70
C VAL A 175 50.09 16.28 -5.18
N GLU A 176 49.94 15.12 -4.56
CA GLU A 176 50.64 13.88 -4.88
C GLU A 176 49.66 12.82 -5.38
N TYR A 177 50.02 12.08 -6.43
CA TYR A 177 49.29 10.94 -6.94
C TYR A 177 50.03 9.66 -6.60
N LEU A 178 49.41 8.80 -5.78
CA LEU A 178 49.94 7.48 -5.42
C LEU A 178 49.34 6.41 -6.37
N ALA A 179 49.92 6.35 -7.55
CA ALA A 179 49.45 5.44 -8.62
C ALA A 179 50.05 4.04 -8.55
N ASP A 180 51.18 3.84 -7.88
CA ASP A 180 51.92 2.57 -7.86
C ASP A 180 51.24 1.57 -6.93
N ARG A 181 50.59 0.58 -7.55
CA ARG A 181 49.96 -0.55 -6.85
C ARG A 181 50.93 -1.72 -6.86
N LYS A 182 51.02 -2.38 -5.70
CA LYS A 182 51.78 -3.64 -5.56
C LYS A 182 50.86 -4.70 -4.98
N PRO A 183 51.09 -6.00 -5.34
CA PRO A 183 50.37 -7.06 -4.68
C PRO A 183 50.61 -7.00 -3.16
N CYS A 184 49.53 -7.13 -2.37
CA CYS A 184 49.60 -7.10 -0.92
C CYS A 184 49.35 -8.47 -0.28
N ALA A 185 48.85 -9.44 -1.07
CA ALA A 185 48.63 -10.82 -0.66
C ALA A 185 49.74 -11.75 -1.18
N GLU A 186 49.84 -12.89 -0.54
CA GLU A 186 50.64 -14.02 -0.99
C GLU A 186 49.73 -15.09 -1.65
N GLY A 187 50.25 -16.18 -2.08
CA GLY A 187 49.52 -17.32 -2.60
C GLY A 187 48.69 -17.04 -3.85
N ASN A 188 47.52 -17.64 -3.91
CA ASN A 188 46.60 -17.51 -5.05
C ASN A 188 46.13 -16.09 -5.28
N LEU A 189 45.74 -15.40 -4.20
CA LEU A 189 45.27 -14.03 -4.29
C LEU A 189 46.39 -13.09 -4.75
N GLY A 190 47.62 -13.29 -4.25
CA GLY A 190 48.77 -12.51 -4.69
C GLY A 190 49.10 -12.68 -6.19
N LYS A 191 49.01 -13.89 -6.74
CA LYS A 191 49.12 -14.12 -8.19
C LYS A 191 48.05 -13.34 -8.98
N ILE A 192 46.81 -13.37 -8.50
CA ILE A 192 45.70 -12.65 -9.14
C ILE A 192 45.90 -11.12 -9.07
N GLN A 193 46.30 -10.60 -7.91
CA GLN A 193 46.62 -9.17 -7.74
C GLN A 193 47.74 -8.76 -8.70
N ALA A 194 48.83 -9.55 -8.80
CA ALA A 194 49.93 -9.28 -9.72
C ALA A 194 49.48 -9.25 -11.19
N ALA A 195 48.64 -10.20 -11.59
CA ALA A 195 48.11 -10.26 -12.96
C ALA A 195 47.19 -9.11 -13.30
N ILE A 196 46.36 -8.64 -12.33
CA ILE A 196 45.51 -7.48 -12.53
C ILE A 196 46.32 -6.20 -12.65
N ILE A 197 47.28 -5.98 -11.76
CA ILE A 197 48.16 -4.81 -11.73
C ILE A 197 49.01 -4.71 -13.00
N SER A 198 49.59 -5.84 -13.43
CA SER A 198 50.40 -5.90 -14.65
C SER A 198 49.58 -5.97 -15.94
N GLN A 199 48.25 -6.07 -15.83
CA GLN A 199 47.34 -6.31 -16.95
C GLN A 199 47.71 -7.53 -17.81
N SER A 200 48.32 -8.58 -17.20
CA SER A 200 48.72 -9.79 -17.91
C SER A 200 47.53 -10.51 -18.52
N PRO A 201 47.57 -10.93 -19.78
CA PRO A 201 46.53 -11.74 -20.42
C PRO A 201 46.63 -13.23 -20.05
N ASP A 202 47.67 -13.66 -19.33
CA ASP A 202 47.93 -15.07 -19.05
C ASP A 202 46.94 -15.65 -18.06
N LYS A 203 46.59 -16.91 -18.23
CA LYS A 203 45.80 -17.65 -17.26
C LYS A 203 46.63 -18.02 -16.03
N ILE A 204 45.98 -18.03 -14.90
CA ILE A 204 46.60 -18.22 -13.57
C ILE A 204 46.25 -19.64 -13.08
N ALA A 205 47.25 -20.46 -12.83
CA ALA A 205 47.09 -21.74 -12.16
C ALA A 205 46.99 -21.51 -10.64
N LEU A 206 45.94 -22.01 -10.02
CA LEU A 206 45.68 -21.88 -8.58
C LEU A 206 46.14 -23.16 -7.86
N ASP A 207 46.65 -22.99 -6.65
CA ASP A 207 46.93 -24.07 -5.72
C ASP A 207 45.67 -24.32 -4.83
N LYS A 208 45.16 -25.54 -4.84
CA LYS A 208 43.99 -25.93 -4.05
C LYS A 208 44.22 -25.93 -2.54
N SER A 209 45.48 -26.01 -2.12
CA SER A 209 45.85 -26.00 -0.71
C SER A 209 46.00 -24.57 -0.13
N ASP A 210 45.99 -23.58 -0.96
CA ASP A 210 46.13 -22.16 -0.59
C ASP A 210 44.78 -21.55 -0.23
N ASP A 211 44.70 -20.95 0.95
CA ASP A 211 43.46 -20.35 1.49
C ASP A 211 43.39 -18.81 1.40
N SER A 212 44.38 -18.22 0.71
CA SER A 212 44.38 -16.74 0.48
C SER A 212 43.17 -16.28 -0.38
N LEU A 213 42.69 -17.18 -1.27
CA LEU A 213 41.45 -17.02 -2.02
C LEU A 213 40.58 -18.25 -1.85
N ARG A 214 39.45 -18.09 -1.24
CA ARG A 214 38.41 -19.13 -1.14
C ARG A 214 37.20 -18.74 -1.97
N TYR A 215 36.60 -19.71 -2.62
CA TYR A 215 35.36 -19.54 -3.37
C TYR A 215 34.34 -20.58 -2.91
N ILE A 216 33.19 -20.10 -2.38
CA ILE A 216 32.15 -20.95 -1.83
C ILE A 216 30.87 -20.71 -2.65
N SER A 217 30.25 -21.77 -3.13
CA SER A 217 29.02 -21.68 -3.90
C SER A 217 27.83 -22.29 -3.16
N PHE A 218 26.69 -21.62 -3.23
CA PHE A 218 25.40 -22.09 -2.73
C PHE A 218 24.39 -22.14 -3.86
N THR A 219 23.38 -23.01 -3.72
CA THR A 219 22.26 -23.04 -4.67
C THR A 219 21.35 -21.84 -4.48
N ASN A 220 21.14 -21.39 -3.23
CA ASN A 220 20.23 -20.30 -2.88
C ASN A 220 20.93 -19.18 -2.12
N GLU A 221 20.49 -17.96 -2.36
CA GLU A 221 20.99 -16.76 -1.69
C GLU A 221 20.75 -16.78 -0.17
N ASP A 222 19.58 -17.25 0.26
CA ASP A 222 19.28 -17.34 1.69
C ASP A 222 20.25 -18.28 2.44
N ASP A 223 20.71 -19.35 1.79
CA ASP A 223 21.68 -20.27 2.36
C ASP A 223 23.07 -19.61 2.50
N ALA A 224 23.47 -18.80 1.51
CA ALA A 224 24.69 -18.01 1.58
C ALA A 224 24.66 -16.98 2.73
N LEU A 225 23.56 -16.27 2.88
CA LEU A 225 23.38 -15.30 3.98
C LEU A 225 23.36 -15.98 5.35
N ARG A 226 22.66 -17.11 5.48
CA ARG A 226 22.60 -17.91 6.72
C ARG A 226 23.95 -18.49 7.08
N TYR A 227 24.72 -18.99 6.11
CA TYR A 227 26.06 -19.50 6.35
C TYR A 227 26.92 -18.43 7.02
N VAL A 228 27.03 -17.23 6.44
CA VAL A 228 27.83 -16.14 7.04
C VAL A 228 27.27 -15.71 8.41
N ALA A 229 25.95 -15.62 8.54
CA ALA A 229 25.32 -15.25 9.79
C ALA A 229 25.52 -16.29 10.90
N SER A 230 25.67 -17.57 10.57
CA SER A 230 25.84 -18.66 11.53
C SER A 230 27.29 -18.83 11.99
N GLU A 231 28.26 -18.51 11.14
CA GLU A 231 29.68 -18.56 11.50
C GLU A 231 30.02 -17.63 12.67
N PRO A 232 31.04 -17.96 13.48
CA PRO A 232 31.59 -17.03 14.45
C PRO A 232 32.08 -15.76 13.76
N VAL A 233 31.77 -14.59 14.34
CA VAL A 233 32.22 -13.32 13.78
C VAL A 233 33.74 -13.20 13.87
N ASP A 234 34.40 -13.10 12.71
CA ASP A 234 35.80 -12.76 12.64
C ASP A 234 35.96 -11.22 12.71
N HIS A 235 36.33 -10.70 13.87
CA HIS A 235 36.53 -9.28 14.07
C HIS A 235 37.74 -8.68 13.36
N SER A 236 38.60 -9.50 12.75
CA SER A 236 39.71 -9.07 11.90
C SER A 236 39.30 -8.95 10.44
N ALA A 237 38.14 -9.51 10.07
CA ALA A 237 37.62 -9.51 8.72
C ALA A 237 36.67 -8.33 8.47
N LEU A 238 36.71 -7.82 7.26
CA LEU A 238 35.70 -6.94 6.70
C LEU A 238 34.64 -7.74 5.95
N TYR A 239 33.42 -7.31 6.04
CA TYR A 239 32.30 -7.95 5.37
C TYR A 239 31.68 -7.00 4.34
N PHE A 240 31.66 -7.42 3.07
CA PHE A 240 30.92 -6.74 2.03
C PHE A 240 29.70 -7.57 1.66
N CYS A 241 28.54 -7.07 1.99
CA CYS A 241 27.25 -7.72 1.72
C CYS A 241 26.46 -6.94 0.68
N SER A 242 26.14 -7.56 -0.47
CA SER A 242 25.29 -6.94 -1.51
C SER A 242 23.82 -6.88 -1.11
N LYS A 243 23.40 -7.62 -0.07
CA LYS A 243 22.03 -7.63 0.47
C LYS A 243 22.01 -7.28 1.98
N PRO A 244 22.52 -6.12 2.40
CA PRO A 244 22.74 -5.81 3.82
C PRO A 244 21.45 -5.91 4.66
N LYS A 245 20.31 -5.50 4.11
CA LYS A 245 19.01 -5.62 4.78
C LYS A 245 18.59 -7.07 5.02
N ARG A 246 18.74 -7.94 4.00
CA ARG A 246 18.41 -9.37 4.17
C ARG A 246 19.35 -10.03 5.16
N PHE A 247 20.63 -9.64 5.16
CA PHE A 247 21.61 -10.12 6.11
C PHE A 247 21.24 -9.72 7.55
N ASP A 248 20.92 -8.46 7.81
CA ASP A 248 20.48 -8.02 9.14
C ASP A 248 19.18 -8.70 9.60
N ASN A 249 18.24 -8.95 8.69
CA ASN A 249 17.07 -9.76 9.02
C ASN A 249 17.48 -11.19 9.41
N THR A 250 18.45 -11.78 8.71
CA THR A 250 18.95 -13.14 9.02
C THR A 250 19.66 -13.18 10.37
N LEU A 251 20.52 -12.19 10.66
CA LEU A 251 21.17 -12.04 11.97
C LEU A 251 20.14 -11.95 13.10
N ARG A 252 19.11 -11.12 12.91
CA ARG A 252 18.03 -10.96 13.87
C ARG A 252 17.24 -12.25 14.12
N LEU A 253 16.92 -12.98 13.05
CA LEU A 253 16.23 -14.27 13.14
C LEU A 253 17.06 -15.31 13.90
N LEU A 254 18.39 -15.23 13.81
CA LEU A 254 19.32 -16.08 14.55
C LEU A 254 19.69 -15.56 15.95
N GLY A 255 19.06 -14.47 16.40
CA GLY A 255 19.35 -13.84 17.68
C GLY A 255 20.78 -13.27 17.78
N LYS A 256 21.40 -12.93 16.64
CA LYS A 256 22.76 -12.37 16.58
C LYS A 256 22.75 -10.86 16.43
N PRO A 257 23.84 -10.17 16.83
CA PRO A 257 23.96 -8.72 16.68
C PRO A 257 23.85 -8.26 15.23
N THR A 258 23.06 -7.24 14.95
CA THR A 258 22.86 -6.66 13.61
C THR A 258 24.05 -5.79 13.19
N ALA A 259 24.37 -5.82 11.89
CA ALA A 259 25.49 -5.05 11.31
C ALA A 259 25.13 -3.60 10.97
N GLY A 260 23.87 -3.22 11.04
CA GLY A 260 23.38 -1.85 10.80
C GLY A 260 23.16 -1.54 9.33
N SER A 261 22.04 -1.97 8.78
CA SER A 261 21.69 -1.71 7.39
C SER A 261 20.69 -0.58 7.24
N SER A 262 20.88 0.22 6.19
CA SER A 262 19.87 1.17 5.71
C SER A 262 18.83 0.46 4.85
N MET A 263 17.58 0.89 4.98
CA MET A 263 16.47 0.33 4.23
C MET A 263 15.85 1.39 3.32
N ALA A 264 15.78 1.08 2.03
CA ALA A 264 14.87 1.80 1.16
C ALA A 264 13.45 1.27 1.42
N ALA A 265 12.58 2.12 1.95
CA ALA A 265 11.18 1.77 2.14
C ALA A 265 10.40 2.10 0.87
N GLY A 266 9.80 1.08 0.24
CA GLY A 266 9.02 1.26 -0.98
C GLY A 266 7.81 2.18 -0.77
N TYR A 267 6.99 1.88 0.26
CA TYR A 267 5.83 2.70 0.64
C TYR A 267 5.68 2.71 2.16
N PRO A 268 6.42 3.56 2.87
CA PRO A 268 6.23 3.73 4.30
C PRO A 268 4.80 4.18 4.58
N GLN A 269 4.21 3.68 5.66
CA GLN A 269 2.81 3.98 6.01
C GLN A 269 2.51 5.48 6.08
N VAL A 270 3.48 6.28 6.53
CA VAL A 270 3.33 7.74 6.60
C VAL A 270 3.38 8.37 5.20
N VAL A 271 4.22 7.86 4.29
CA VAL A 271 4.30 8.36 2.91
C VAL A 271 3.02 8.05 2.13
N GLN A 272 2.31 7.00 2.49
CA GLN A 272 0.98 6.72 1.95
C GLN A 272 -0.03 7.84 2.23
N LEU A 273 0.14 8.66 3.27
CA LEU A 273 -0.66 9.87 3.46
C LEU A 273 -0.63 10.80 2.25
N PHE A 274 0.52 10.97 1.64
CA PHE A 274 0.66 11.81 0.44
C PHE A 274 0.05 11.14 -0.79
N THR A 275 0.39 9.88 -1.05
CA THR A 275 -0.04 9.20 -2.28
C THR A 275 -1.51 8.80 -2.25
N LEU A 276 -2.02 8.24 -1.15
CA LEU A 276 -3.44 7.90 -1.00
C LEU A 276 -4.31 9.15 -0.83
N GLY A 277 -3.81 10.18 -0.11
CA GLY A 277 -4.54 11.43 0.05
C GLY A 277 -4.80 12.13 -1.28
N ASN A 278 -3.78 12.25 -2.12
CA ASN A 278 -3.95 12.76 -3.48
C ASN A 278 -4.72 11.78 -4.39
N GLY A 279 -4.73 10.50 -4.05
CA GLY A 279 -5.55 9.48 -4.70
C GLY A 279 -7.07 9.65 -4.51
N LEU A 280 -7.50 10.40 -3.49
CA LEU A 280 -8.92 10.70 -3.25
C LEU A 280 -9.54 11.66 -4.30
N PHE A 281 -8.73 12.28 -5.14
CA PHE A 281 -9.19 13.13 -6.25
C PHE A 281 -9.56 12.33 -7.52
N GLU A 282 -9.58 11.01 -7.46
CA GLU A 282 -10.01 10.14 -8.55
C GLU A 282 -11.51 10.28 -8.81
N TYR A 283 -11.87 10.46 -10.09
CA TYR A 283 -13.28 10.44 -10.52
C TYR A 283 -13.51 9.25 -11.49
N PRO A 284 -14.57 8.47 -11.28
CA PRO A 284 -15.46 8.47 -10.12
C PRO A 284 -14.73 8.04 -8.84
N LEU A 285 -15.23 8.52 -7.70
CA LEU A 285 -14.60 8.31 -6.41
C LEU A 285 -14.41 6.81 -6.09
N ASN A 286 -13.20 6.42 -5.76
CA ASN A 286 -12.83 5.03 -5.51
C ASN A 286 -12.99 4.68 -4.03
N ILE A 287 -13.97 3.83 -3.72
CA ILE A 287 -14.29 3.41 -2.34
C ILE A 287 -13.09 2.73 -1.64
N HIS A 288 -12.28 1.94 -2.35
CA HIS A 288 -11.13 1.28 -1.75
C HIS A 288 -10.08 2.27 -1.27
N ARG A 289 -9.82 3.33 -2.04
CA ARG A 289 -8.90 4.41 -1.63
C ARG A 289 -9.39 5.14 -0.38
N ILE A 290 -10.71 5.35 -0.27
CA ILE A 290 -11.28 5.96 0.93
C ILE A 290 -11.08 5.04 2.15
N ILE A 291 -11.37 3.75 2.00
CA ILE A 291 -11.16 2.77 3.06
C ILE A 291 -9.69 2.72 3.48
N GLU A 292 -8.76 2.66 2.52
CA GLU A 292 -7.32 2.67 2.78
C GLU A 292 -6.89 3.93 3.51
N TRP A 293 -7.32 5.10 3.04
CA TRP A 293 -7.04 6.40 3.66
C TRP A 293 -7.55 6.47 5.11
N LEU A 294 -8.79 6.05 5.36
CA LEU A 294 -9.38 6.07 6.69
C LEU A 294 -8.71 5.08 7.66
N ASN A 295 -8.07 4.03 7.15
CA ASN A 295 -7.38 3.02 7.96
C ASN A 295 -5.88 3.26 8.15
N LEU A 296 -5.31 4.33 7.58
CA LEU A 296 -3.91 4.64 7.83
C LEU A 296 -3.64 4.79 9.33
N PRO A 297 -2.56 4.19 9.86
CA PRO A 297 -2.28 4.24 11.29
C PRO A 297 -1.97 5.65 11.78
N ILE A 298 -1.33 6.46 10.92
CA ILE A 298 -0.98 7.86 11.16
C ILE A 298 -1.74 8.72 10.16
N SER A 299 -2.46 9.72 10.62
CA SER A 299 -3.31 10.56 9.78
C SER A 299 -3.62 11.88 10.47
N PRO A 300 -3.84 12.97 9.71
CA PRO A 300 -4.32 14.23 10.27
C PRO A 300 -5.73 14.13 10.87
N VAL A 301 -6.53 13.17 10.44
CA VAL A 301 -7.91 12.96 10.94
C VAL A 301 -7.89 12.07 12.18
N LYS A 302 -8.67 12.43 13.21
CA LYS A 302 -8.72 11.72 14.51
C LYS A 302 -9.08 10.23 14.35
N GLY A 303 -8.29 9.32 14.94
CA GLY A 303 -8.40 7.89 14.74
C GLY A 303 -9.78 7.27 15.12
N LYS A 304 -10.43 7.73 16.21
CA LYS A 304 -11.78 7.26 16.57
C LYS A 304 -12.83 7.68 15.56
N LEU A 305 -12.73 8.91 15.03
CA LEU A 305 -13.62 9.43 14.02
C LEU A 305 -13.46 8.65 12.71
N ARG A 306 -12.22 8.44 12.25
CA ARG A 306 -11.92 7.65 11.05
C ARG A 306 -12.53 6.24 11.10
N ARG A 307 -12.38 5.54 12.23
CA ARG A 307 -12.97 4.21 12.40
C ARG A 307 -14.49 4.22 12.30
N LYS A 308 -15.16 5.20 12.92
CA LYS A 308 -16.63 5.35 12.81
C LYS A 308 -17.05 5.59 11.36
N LEU A 309 -16.35 6.51 10.65
CA LEU A 309 -16.64 6.80 9.25
C LEU A 309 -16.34 5.61 8.34
N CYS A 310 -15.26 4.88 8.57
CA CYS A 310 -14.93 3.68 7.82
C CYS A 310 -16.01 2.59 8.01
N ASN A 311 -16.46 2.36 9.23
CA ASN A 311 -17.53 1.40 9.52
C ASN A 311 -18.85 1.82 8.87
N ALA A 312 -19.19 3.11 8.90
CA ALA A 312 -20.37 3.63 8.22
C ALA A 312 -20.28 3.43 6.69
N LEU A 313 -19.13 3.74 6.09
CA LEU A 313 -18.86 3.53 4.67
C LEU A 313 -19.02 2.06 4.26
N ILE A 314 -18.43 1.14 5.02
CA ILE A 314 -18.54 -0.29 4.76
C ILE A 314 -20.00 -0.75 4.89
N LYS A 315 -20.72 -0.26 5.88
CA LYS A 315 -22.12 -0.62 6.13
C LYS A 315 -23.05 -0.09 5.06
N SER A 316 -22.88 1.16 4.63
CA SER A 316 -23.81 1.84 3.72
C SER A 316 -23.37 1.83 2.25
N GLY A 317 -22.09 1.61 1.97
CA GLY A 317 -21.51 1.57 0.62
C GLY A 317 -21.31 2.93 -0.03
N GLY A 318 -21.44 4.05 0.71
CA GLY A 318 -21.27 5.41 0.20
C GLY A 318 -20.87 6.42 1.26
N ILE A 319 -20.58 7.63 0.83
CA ILE A 319 -20.25 8.78 1.69
C ILE A 319 -21.37 9.83 1.66
N ASN A 320 -21.39 10.69 2.68
CA ASN A 320 -22.35 11.78 2.83
C ASN A 320 -23.84 11.35 2.86
N ASN A 321 -24.10 10.07 3.02
CA ASN A 321 -25.42 9.51 3.24
C ASN A 321 -25.83 9.58 4.73
N LEU A 322 -27.01 9.04 5.03
CA LEU A 322 -27.59 9.10 6.37
C LEU A 322 -26.68 8.45 7.43
N GLU A 323 -26.19 7.24 7.16
CA GLU A 323 -25.29 6.49 8.07
C GLU A 323 -23.94 7.21 8.29
N TRP A 324 -23.33 7.71 7.20
CA TRP A 324 -22.09 8.46 7.27
C TRP A 324 -22.26 9.71 8.13
N ASN A 325 -23.32 10.49 7.88
CA ASN A 325 -23.60 11.70 8.62
C ASN A 325 -23.94 11.40 10.08
N ALA A 326 -24.74 10.37 10.35
CA ALA A 326 -25.06 9.94 11.71
C ALA A 326 -23.81 9.53 12.49
N ALA A 327 -22.89 8.76 11.86
CA ALA A 327 -21.63 8.35 12.49
C ALA A 327 -20.70 9.53 12.79
N ARG A 328 -20.66 10.53 11.89
CA ARG A 328 -19.93 11.78 12.08
C ARG A 328 -20.50 12.58 13.24
N ASP A 329 -21.82 12.81 13.22
CA ASP A 329 -22.50 13.67 14.16
C ASP A 329 -22.50 13.04 15.57
N GLU A 330 -22.74 11.74 15.69
CA GLU A 330 -22.60 11.01 16.96
C GLU A 330 -21.20 11.17 17.59
N TYR A 331 -20.15 11.12 16.75
CA TYR A 331 -18.82 11.35 17.26
C TYR A 331 -18.61 12.79 17.72
N LEU A 332 -19.04 13.76 16.91
CA LEU A 332 -18.88 15.19 17.20
C LEU A 332 -19.68 15.63 18.44
N GLU A 333 -20.89 15.11 18.62
CA GLU A 333 -21.70 15.37 19.83
C GLU A 333 -21.06 14.83 21.10
N GLY A 334 -20.33 13.72 21.02
CA GLY A 334 -19.56 13.18 22.13
C GLY A 334 -18.34 14.01 22.54
N VAL A 335 -17.90 15.00 21.72
CA VAL A 335 -16.78 15.89 22.02
C VAL A 335 -17.27 17.10 22.83
N LYS A 336 -16.86 17.16 24.10
CA LYS A 336 -17.29 18.22 25.04
C LYS A 336 -16.73 19.60 24.70
N ASP A 337 -15.50 19.67 24.23
CA ASP A 337 -14.85 20.93 23.86
C ASP A 337 -15.30 21.39 22.47
N GLU A 338 -15.89 22.59 22.40
CA GLU A 338 -16.43 23.15 21.16
C GLU A 338 -15.32 23.45 20.12
N LYS A 339 -14.13 23.87 20.58
CA LYS A 339 -13.00 24.15 19.67
C LYS A 339 -12.48 22.85 19.06
N GLU A 340 -12.35 21.80 19.86
CA GLU A 340 -11.96 20.47 19.36
C GLU A 340 -13.02 19.91 18.40
N ARG A 341 -14.31 20.01 18.75
CA ARG A 341 -15.41 19.58 17.88
C ARG A 341 -15.36 20.25 16.52
N ASN A 342 -15.23 21.56 16.48
CA ASN A 342 -15.11 22.32 15.24
C ASN A 342 -13.83 21.98 14.46
N ALA A 343 -12.72 21.72 15.15
CA ALA A 343 -11.49 21.27 14.51
C ALA A 343 -11.65 19.89 13.85
N TYR A 344 -12.30 18.94 14.53
CA TYR A 344 -12.55 17.60 13.96
C TYR A 344 -13.51 17.63 12.78
N ALA A 345 -14.56 18.44 12.82
CA ALA A 345 -15.48 18.64 11.70
C ALA A 345 -14.73 19.18 10.48
N ARG A 346 -13.90 20.21 10.66
CA ARG A 346 -13.06 20.78 9.59
C ARG A 346 -12.06 19.77 9.03
N GLN A 347 -11.50 18.87 9.85
CA GLN A 347 -10.59 17.82 9.36
C GLN A 347 -11.27 16.94 8.31
N ILE A 348 -12.54 16.60 8.48
CA ILE A 348 -13.28 15.81 7.49
C ILE A 348 -13.40 16.60 6.18
N ASP A 349 -13.84 17.85 6.25
CA ASP A 349 -14.04 18.70 5.06
C ASP A 349 -12.72 18.92 4.29
N LEU A 350 -11.59 19.05 5.01
CA LEU A 350 -10.28 19.30 4.42
C LEU A 350 -9.63 18.04 3.81
N PHE A 351 -9.91 16.85 4.38
CA PHE A 351 -9.22 15.62 4.03
C PHE A 351 -10.11 14.54 3.39
N MET A 352 -11.34 14.90 3.01
CA MET A 352 -12.27 14.05 2.28
C MET A 352 -12.85 14.79 1.05
N PRO A 353 -12.01 15.01 0.01
CA PRO A 353 -12.49 15.65 -1.21
C PRO A 353 -13.54 14.80 -1.92
N VAL A 354 -14.46 15.45 -2.61
CA VAL A 354 -15.47 14.80 -3.47
C VAL A 354 -15.30 15.32 -4.89
N PRO A 355 -14.53 14.60 -5.73
CA PRO A 355 -14.27 14.99 -7.11
C PRO A 355 -15.56 14.96 -7.95
N GLN A 356 -15.69 15.89 -8.89
CA GLN A 356 -16.88 16.05 -9.73
C GLN A 356 -16.64 15.65 -11.20
N SER A 357 -15.37 15.53 -11.61
CA SER A 357 -14.97 15.18 -12.98
C SER A 357 -13.57 14.60 -13.02
N ASP A 358 -13.17 14.06 -14.19
CA ASP A 358 -11.81 13.60 -14.46
C ASP A 358 -10.76 14.73 -14.47
N ILE A 359 -11.22 15.97 -14.68
CA ILE A 359 -10.37 17.16 -14.56
C ILE A 359 -10.31 17.52 -13.08
N VAL A 360 -9.11 17.57 -12.58
CA VAL A 360 -8.86 17.82 -11.15
C VAL A 360 -9.01 19.29 -10.84
N ASP A 361 -9.72 19.60 -9.77
CA ASP A 361 -9.75 20.95 -9.21
C ASP A 361 -8.40 21.26 -8.53
N VAL A 362 -7.56 22.03 -9.23
CA VAL A 362 -6.21 22.39 -8.79
C VAL A 362 -6.19 23.10 -7.45
N GLU A 363 -7.16 23.98 -7.17
CA GLU A 363 -7.23 24.71 -5.90
C GLU A 363 -7.62 23.78 -4.74
N CYS A 364 -8.50 22.81 -4.99
CA CYS A 364 -8.83 21.78 -4.01
C CYS A 364 -7.62 20.91 -3.67
N VAL A 365 -6.86 20.44 -4.69
CA VAL A 365 -5.63 19.66 -4.48
C VAL A 365 -4.58 20.48 -3.73
N LYS A 366 -4.41 21.75 -4.11
CA LYS A 366 -3.47 22.66 -3.43
C LYS A 366 -3.83 22.85 -1.97
N SER A 367 -5.11 23.17 -1.67
CA SER A 367 -5.61 23.31 -0.31
C SER A 367 -5.42 22.04 0.53
N PHE A 368 -5.69 20.87 -0.03
CA PHE A 368 -5.46 19.59 0.63
C PHE A 368 -3.98 19.44 1.03
N ASN A 369 -3.06 19.68 0.09
CA ASN A 369 -1.63 19.52 0.34
C ASN A 369 -1.08 20.60 1.27
N GLU A 370 -1.58 21.83 1.23
CA GLU A 370 -1.23 22.87 2.21
C GLU A 370 -1.63 22.48 3.64
N ASN A 371 -2.79 21.86 3.81
CA ASN A 371 -3.24 21.39 5.12
C ASN A 371 -2.43 20.17 5.59
N LEU A 372 -2.09 19.26 4.69
CA LEU A 372 -1.21 18.12 5.00
C LEU A 372 0.21 18.58 5.36
N HIS A 373 0.75 19.57 4.65
CA HIS A 373 2.01 20.22 4.96
C HIS A 373 1.98 20.87 6.35
N LYS A 374 0.95 21.68 6.65
CA LYS A 374 0.78 22.30 7.97
C LYS A 374 0.74 21.27 9.09
N TRP A 375 0.02 20.16 8.88
CA TRP A 375 -0.02 19.06 9.83
C TRP A 375 1.37 18.45 10.02
N ALA A 376 2.12 18.18 8.96
CA ALA A 376 3.47 17.61 9.04
C ALA A 376 4.42 18.53 9.83
N VAL A 377 4.43 19.83 9.52
CA VAL A 377 5.24 20.82 10.24
C VAL A 377 4.88 20.88 11.73
N GLN A 378 3.58 20.81 12.07
CA GLN A 378 3.13 20.77 13.47
C GLN A 378 3.65 19.53 14.20
N GLN A 379 3.60 18.35 13.57
CA GLN A 379 4.14 17.12 14.16
C GLN A 379 5.65 17.21 14.40
N LEU A 380 6.40 17.75 13.44
CA LEU A 380 7.85 17.94 13.55
C LEU A 380 8.25 18.93 14.65
N ALA A 381 7.38 19.91 14.93
CA ALA A 381 7.61 20.91 15.97
C ALA A 381 7.28 20.42 17.40
N MET A 382 6.58 19.28 17.55
CA MET A 382 6.24 18.71 18.86
C MET A 382 7.47 18.10 19.54
N LYS A 383 7.87 18.65 20.71
CA LYS A 383 9.04 18.19 21.48
C LYS A 383 8.83 16.79 22.11
N ASP A 384 7.61 16.45 22.47
CA ASP A 384 7.24 15.17 23.10
C ASP A 384 6.42 14.32 22.11
N SER A 385 6.98 14.07 20.93
CA SER A 385 6.35 13.19 19.95
C SER A 385 6.35 11.75 20.47
N SER A 386 5.19 11.10 20.45
CA SER A 386 5.05 9.66 20.71
C SER A 386 5.54 8.80 19.54
N TYR A 387 5.98 9.44 18.45
CA TYR A 387 6.44 8.77 17.25
C TYR A 387 7.93 8.43 17.35
N SER A 388 8.32 7.28 16.79
CA SER A 388 9.73 6.89 16.66
C SER A 388 10.47 7.81 15.67
N ASP A 389 11.80 7.85 15.78
CA ASP A 389 12.66 8.63 14.87
C ASP A 389 12.42 8.30 13.39
N ILE A 390 12.14 7.04 13.08
CA ILE A 390 11.82 6.59 11.72
C ILE A 390 10.53 7.25 11.22
N VAL A 391 9.48 7.28 12.05
CA VAL A 391 8.21 7.94 11.71
C VAL A 391 8.39 9.44 11.54
N MET A 392 9.22 10.07 12.38
CA MET A 392 9.52 11.50 12.26
C MET A 392 10.26 11.83 10.95
N LYS A 393 11.22 10.99 10.53
CA LYS A 393 11.87 11.11 9.21
C LYS A 393 10.86 11.00 8.06
N GLN A 394 9.90 10.09 8.16
CA GLN A 394 8.83 9.94 7.17
C GLN A 394 7.90 11.17 7.13
N ILE A 395 7.57 11.75 8.28
CA ILE A 395 6.76 12.98 8.34
C ILE A 395 7.52 14.16 7.69
N ALA A 396 8.84 14.24 7.87
CA ALA A 396 9.66 15.25 7.18
C ALA A 396 9.64 15.05 5.65
N SER A 397 9.59 13.81 5.17
CA SER A 397 9.43 13.53 3.73
C SER A 397 8.08 14.03 3.21
N ILE A 398 6.99 13.88 3.97
CA ILE A 398 5.65 14.40 3.59
C ILE A 398 5.67 15.93 3.47
N GLU A 399 6.31 16.61 4.40
CA GLU A 399 6.50 18.07 4.34
C GLU A 399 7.13 18.47 3.01
N SER A 400 8.23 17.82 2.63
CA SER A 400 8.93 18.06 1.37
C SER A 400 8.08 17.73 0.15
N TYR A 401 7.36 16.60 0.14
CA TYR A 401 6.51 16.19 -0.97
C TYR A 401 5.34 17.16 -1.21
N CYS A 402 4.68 17.58 -0.13
CA CYS A 402 3.59 18.57 -0.23
C CYS A 402 4.11 19.91 -0.78
N SER A 403 5.23 20.41 -0.28
CA SER A 403 5.83 21.67 -0.76
C SER A 403 6.17 21.60 -2.25
N THR A 404 6.71 20.46 -2.70
CA THR A 404 7.05 20.22 -4.11
C THR A 404 5.80 20.20 -4.98
N LEU A 405 4.77 19.45 -4.58
CA LEU A 405 3.51 19.37 -5.34
C LEU A 405 2.81 20.73 -5.42
N ILE A 406 2.73 21.46 -4.31
CA ILE A 406 2.13 22.80 -4.28
C ILE A 406 2.80 23.71 -5.31
N ARG A 407 4.13 23.70 -5.39
CA ARG A 407 4.86 24.50 -6.38
C ARG A 407 4.57 24.04 -7.83
N MET A 408 4.46 22.74 -8.07
CA MET A 408 4.06 22.24 -9.41
C MET A 408 2.64 22.68 -9.77
N LEU A 409 1.72 22.70 -8.80
CA LEU A 409 0.34 23.12 -9.00
C LEU A 409 0.20 24.63 -9.31
N GLU A 410 1.11 25.47 -8.87
CA GLU A 410 1.13 26.91 -9.20
C GLU A 410 1.22 27.16 -10.73
N ASN A 411 1.82 26.23 -11.46
CA ASN A 411 1.98 26.30 -12.91
C ASN A 411 1.27 25.13 -13.62
N ALA A 412 0.25 24.56 -13.00
CA ALA A 412 -0.47 23.44 -13.57
C ALA A 412 -1.28 23.85 -14.81
N PRO A 413 -1.42 22.96 -15.80
CA PRO A 413 -2.30 23.21 -16.93
C PRO A 413 -3.76 23.33 -16.48
N ALA A 414 -4.55 24.16 -17.16
CA ALA A 414 -5.97 24.37 -16.83
C ALA A 414 -6.82 23.08 -16.89
N GLN A 415 -6.34 22.05 -17.55
CA GLN A 415 -6.98 20.73 -17.66
C GLN A 415 -6.05 19.64 -17.12
N LEU A 416 -5.60 19.78 -15.86
CA LEU A 416 -4.86 18.74 -15.18
C LEU A 416 -5.77 17.52 -14.95
N THR A 417 -5.38 16.36 -15.49
CA THR A 417 -6.13 15.12 -15.27
C THR A 417 -5.72 14.43 -13.97
N PHE A 418 -6.57 13.53 -13.46
CA PHE A 418 -6.21 12.72 -12.30
C PHE A 418 -4.98 11.83 -12.58
N LEU A 419 -4.84 11.33 -13.81
CA LEU A 419 -3.67 10.53 -14.20
C LEU A 419 -2.37 11.35 -14.10
N ASP A 420 -2.39 12.61 -14.58
CA ASP A 420 -1.24 13.50 -14.44
C ASP A 420 -0.89 13.76 -12.99
N LEU A 421 -1.90 14.04 -12.15
CA LEU A 421 -1.70 14.20 -10.71
C LEU A 421 -1.08 12.95 -10.06
N GLN A 422 -1.54 11.76 -10.42
CA GLN A 422 -0.97 10.51 -9.93
C GLN A 422 0.49 10.32 -10.36
N LEU A 423 0.80 10.60 -11.61
CA LEU A 423 2.17 10.53 -12.13
C LEU A 423 3.08 11.51 -11.40
N TRP A 424 2.62 12.73 -11.15
CA TRP A 424 3.35 13.72 -10.37
C TRP A 424 3.60 13.23 -8.94
N CYS A 425 2.55 12.78 -8.25
CA CYS A 425 2.69 12.26 -6.88
C CYS A 425 3.64 11.06 -6.80
N ARG A 426 3.59 10.13 -7.76
CA ARG A 426 4.50 8.98 -7.82
C ARG A 426 5.95 9.40 -8.06
N ASN A 427 6.18 10.38 -8.92
CA ASN A 427 7.52 10.90 -9.21
C ASN A 427 8.10 11.69 -8.04
N ILE A 428 7.27 12.40 -7.27
CA ILE A 428 7.66 13.13 -6.07
C ILE A 428 7.95 12.16 -4.91
N ALA A 429 7.04 11.22 -4.66
CA ALA A 429 7.10 10.28 -3.54
C ALA A 429 8.08 9.12 -3.82
N GLN A 430 9.35 9.43 -4.05
CA GLN A 430 10.37 8.40 -4.20
C GLN A 430 10.71 7.75 -2.87
N PRO A 431 11.05 6.45 -2.87
CA PRO A 431 11.47 5.76 -1.66
C PRO A 431 12.65 6.47 -1.00
N SER A 432 12.51 6.82 0.27
CA SER A 432 13.62 7.33 1.08
C SER A 432 14.33 6.17 1.77
N THR A 433 15.63 6.35 2.03
CA THR A 433 16.40 5.39 2.80
C THR A 433 16.29 5.70 4.28
N TYR A 434 15.90 4.71 5.07
CA TYR A 434 15.82 4.80 6.52
C TYR A 434 16.76 3.79 7.16
N GLU A 435 17.45 4.20 8.21
CA GLU A 435 18.14 3.26 9.09
C GLU A 435 17.09 2.38 9.79
N GLN A 436 17.16 1.08 9.55
CA GLN A 436 16.23 0.14 10.17
C GLN A 436 16.88 -0.58 11.36
N TYR A 437 18.16 -0.89 11.24
CA TYR A 437 18.95 -1.54 12.28
C TYR A 437 20.18 -0.71 12.59
N TYR A 438 20.57 -0.68 13.86
CA TYR A 438 21.83 -0.10 14.30
C TYR A 438 22.92 -1.17 14.28
N ALA A 439 24.16 -0.77 14.00
CA ALA A 439 25.30 -1.65 14.19
C ALA A 439 25.47 -1.92 15.70
N GLU A 440 25.32 -3.19 16.09
CA GLU A 440 25.45 -3.62 17.47
C GLU A 440 26.90 -4.02 17.80
N VAL A 441 27.24 -3.94 19.08
CA VAL A 441 28.57 -4.36 19.57
C VAL A 441 28.77 -5.86 19.27
N SER A 442 29.96 -6.20 18.81
CA SER A 442 30.34 -7.57 18.41
C SER A 442 29.65 -8.10 17.13
N SER A 443 29.05 -7.23 16.35
CA SER A 443 28.56 -7.59 15.00
C SER A 443 29.69 -7.60 13.96
N HIS A 444 29.30 -7.97 12.74
CA HIS A 444 30.15 -7.97 11.57
C HIS A 444 30.58 -6.54 11.20
N MET A 445 31.87 -6.32 10.96
CA MET A 445 32.39 -5.03 10.47
C MET A 445 32.12 -4.93 8.97
N THR A 446 31.03 -4.28 8.59
CA THR A 446 30.62 -4.14 7.18
C THR A 446 31.21 -2.89 6.52
N ILE A 447 31.50 -3.01 5.23
CA ILE A 447 31.81 -1.89 4.33
C ILE A 447 30.66 -1.68 3.34
N PRO A 448 30.28 -0.41 3.05
CA PRO A 448 29.12 -0.12 2.21
C PRO A 448 29.39 -0.37 0.70
N THR A 449 30.61 -0.16 0.24
CA THR A 449 31.00 -0.42 -1.15
C THR A 449 32.37 -1.10 -1.23
N MET A 450 32.62 -1.74 -2.38
CA MET A 450 33.92 -2.37 -2.66
C MET A 450 35.09 -1.36 -2.67
N GLY A 451 34.80 -0.08 -2.89
CA GLY A 451 35.78 1.01 -2.92
C GLY A 451 36.24 1.49 -1.54
N ASP A 452 35.45 1.26 -0.49
CA ASP A 452 35.68 1.83 0.85
C ASP A 452 36.78 1.09 1.65
N ILE A 453 37.90 0.80 1.03
CA ILE A 453 39.07 0.18 1.66
C ILE A 453 40.30 1.06 1.36
N HIS A 454 40.85 1.77 2.38
CA HIS A 454 42.08 2.56 2.26
C HIS A 454 43.30 1.70 2.56
N ASP A 455 43.41 1.21 3.79
CA ASP A 455 44.50 0.32 4.20
C ASP A 455 44.24 -1.12 3.80
N VAL A 456 45.29 -1.91 3.71
CA VAL A 456 45.20 -3.33 3.37
C VAL A 456 44.47 -4.08 4.49
N ALA A 457 43.33 -4.66 4.18
CA ALA A 457 42.58 -5.52 5.08
C ALA A 457 43.25 -6.90 5.24
N GLU A 458 43.20 -7.48 6.44
CA GLU A 458 43.72 -8.82 6.69
C GLU A 458 42.85 -9.89 6.01
N SER A 459 41.52 -9.71 6.08
CA SER A 459 40.55 -10.61 5.45
C SER A 459 39.34 -9.83 4.98
N VAL A 460 38.75 -10.26 3.86
CA VAL A 460 37.46 -9.74 3.37
C VAL A 460 36.56 -10.92 3.04
N VAL A 461 35.32 -10.86 3.49
CA VAL A 461 34.23 -11.79 3.12
C VAL A 461 33.23 -11.04 2.27
N TRP A 462 33.09 -11.46 1.03
CA TRP A 462 32.14 -10.87 0.08
C TRP A 462 30.98 -11.85 -0.18
N PHE A 463 29.75 -11.43 0.14
CA PHE A 463 28.56 -12.28 0.07
C PHE A 463 27.24 -11.52 -0.06
N PRO A 464 26.21 -12.07 -0.71
CA PRO A 464 26.42 -12.91 -1.88
C PRO A 464 27.14 -12.11 -2.98
N ALA A 465 28.00 -12.76 -3.73
CA ALA A 465 28.71 -12.11 -4.84
C ALA A 465 27.80 -12.09 -6.07
N GLU A 466 27.03 -11.04 -6.21
CA GLU A 466 26.08 -10.83 -7.31
C GLU A 466 26.32 -9.51 -8.03
N ASP A 467 25.73 -9.33 -9.21
CA ASP A 467 25.79 -8.10 -9.96
C ASP A 467 25.04 -6.99 -9.22
N GLY A 468 25.75 -5.93 -8.84
CA GLY A 468 25.20 -4.72 -8.20
C GLY A 468 24.56 -3.73 -9.17
N GLY A 469 24.48 -4.08 -10.45
CA GLY A 469 24.05 -3.20 -11.53
C GLY A 469 25.16 -2.34 -12.12
N VAL A 470 24.92 -1.85 -13.32
CA VAL A 470 25.86 -0.98 -14.05
C VAL A 470 25.62 0.48 -13.68
N VAL A 471 26.65 1.18 -13.27
CA VAL A 471 26.58 2.64 -13.10
C VAL A 471 26.35 3.28 -14.46
N ALA A 472 25.25 4.03 -14.61
CA ALA A 472 24.88 4.65 -15.86
C ALA A 472 25.93 5.68 -16.31
N TYR A 473 26.25 5.69 -17.60
CA TYR A 473 27.15 6.68 -18.15
C TYR A 473 26.43 8.04 -18.21
N PRO A 474 26.99 9.08 -17.54
CA PRO A 474 26.26 10.33 -17.36
C PRO A 474 26.02 11.15 -18.63
N PHE A 475 26.82 10.91 -19.70
CA PHE A 475 26.72 11.64 -20.97
C PHE A 475 26.10 10.81 -22.10
N GLU A 476 25.31 9.80 -21.78
CA GLU A 476 24.65 8.94 -22.77
C GLU A 476 23.68 9.72 -23.67
N MET A 477 23.15 10.84 -23.19
CA MET A 477 22.27 11.73 -23.94
C MET A 477 22.98 12.48 -25.07
N LEU A 478 24.31 12.60 -25.09
CA LEU A 478 25.06 13.32 -26.12
C LEU A 478 25.40 12.42 -27.29
N ASN A 479 25.18 12.91 -28.52
CA ASN A 479 25.83 12.36 -29.69
C ASN A 479 27.25 12.95 -29.88
N ASP A 480 28.05 12.43 -30.83
CA ASP A 480 29.44 12.84 -31.00
C ASP A 480 29.57 14.34 -31.34
N ALA A 481 28.64 14.91 -32.08
CA ALA A 481 28.64 16.33 -32.43
C ALA A 481 28.35 17.20 -31.22
N GLU A 482 27.34 16.84 -30.45
CA GLU A 482 26.97 17.52 -29.19
C GLU A 482 28.07 17.41 -28.13
N TYR A 483 28.72 16.22 -28.06
CA TYR A 483 29.85 16.03 -27.16
C TYR A 483 30.99 17.02 -27.51
N SER A 484 31.33 17.14 -28.80
CA SER A 484 32.34 18.07 -29.27
C SER A 484 31.94 19.53 -29.04
N GLU A 485 30.65 19.91 -29.18
CA GLU A 485 30.16 21.25 -28.86
C GLU A 485 30.30 21.59 -27.37
N VAL A 486 30.01 20.62 -26.50
CA VAL A 486 30.13 20.78 -25.03
C VAL A 486 31.62 20.95 -24.64
N GLU A 487 32.53 20.16 -25.23
CA GLU A 487 33.97 20.31 -25.02
C GLU A 487 34.47 21.69 -25.52
N ALA A 488 34.03 22.11 -26.72
CA ALA A 488 34.41 23.42 -27.28
C ALA A 488 33.88 24.58 -26.42
N ALA A 489 32.80 24.39 -25.70
CA ALA A 489 32.27 25.34 -24.73
C ALA A 489 33.08 25.38 -23.42
N GLY A 490 34.15 24.60 -23.28
CA GLY A 490 35.02 24.58 -22.11
C GLY A 490 34.64 23.63 -20.99
N ALA A 491 33.62 22.80 -21.20
CA ALA A 491 33.29 21.73 -20.27
C ALA A 491 34.26 20.54 -20.41
N MET A 492 34.28 19.67 -19.44
CA MET A 492 35.21 18.54 -19.35
C MET A 492 34.45 17.18 -19.25
N PRO A 493 33.55 16.85 -20.22
CA PRO A 493 32.96 15.54 -20.25
C PRO A 493 34.04 14.47 -20.49
N TYR A 494 33.77 13.23 -20.12
CA TYR A 494 34.74 12.17 -20.31
C TYR A 494 34.10 10.99 -21.07
N PRO A 495 34.93 10.25 -21.86
CA PRO A 495 34.42 9.19 -22.71
C PRO A 495 33.96 7.97 -21.90
N ARG A 496 33.06 7.17 -22.45
CA ARG A 496 32.56 5.94 -21.85
C ARG A 496 33.68 4.97 -21.40
N ALA A 497 34.80 4.91 -22.17
CA ALA A 497 35.93 4.08 -21.79
C ALA A 497 36.56 4.50 -20.45
N GLN A 498 36.66 5.79 -20.17
CA GLN A 498 37.16 6.30 -18.89
C GLN A 498 36.16 6.04 -17.76
N HIS A 499 34.88 6.20 -18.01
CA HIS A 499 33.82 5.86 -17.05
C HIS A 499 33.88 4.40 -16.65
N THR A 500 34.03 3.49 -17.64
CA THR A 500 34.18 2.05 -17.39
C THR A 500 35.43 1.74 -16.58
N LEU A 501 36.55 2.40 -16.89
CA LEU A 501 37.81 2.23 -16.14
C LEU A 501 37.65 2.65 -14.67
N MET A 502 37.06 3.83 -14.41
CA MET A 502 36.83 4.31 -13.04
C MET A 502 35.98 3.33 -12.24
N ASN A 503 34.89 2.83 -12.80
CA ASN A 503 34.01 1.88 -12.13
C ASN A 503 34.70 0.52 -11.89
N GLN A 504 35.43 0.01 -12.88
CA GLN A 504 36.19 -1.23 -12.76
C GLN A 504 37.24 -1.16 -11.65
N VAL A 505 37.99 -0.06 -11.60
CA VAL A 505 39.02 0.13 -10.57
C VAL A 505 38.40 0.26 -9.18
N ALA A 506 37.26 0.94 -9.04
CA ALA A 506 36.55 1.02 -7.77
C ALA A 506 36.14 -0.35 -7.26
N MET A 507 35.59 -1.21 -8.14
CA MET A 507 35.22 -2.59 -7.79
C MET A 507 36.44 -3.46 -7.46
N GLN A 508 37.55 -3.29 -8.18
CA GLN A 508 38.77 -4.07 -7.95
C GLN A 508 39.49 -3.75 -6.63
N ARG A 509 39.17 -2.61 -5.98
CA ARG A 509 39.81 -2.24 -4.70
C ARG A 509 39.59 -3.29 -3.61
N LEU A 510 38.41 -3.89 -3.51
CA LEU A 510 38.19 -4.97 -2.56
C LEU A 510 39.14 -6.14 -2.75
N LEU A 511 39.47 -6.47 -3.99
CA LEU A 511 40.37 -7.57 -4.35
C LEU A 511 41.84 -7.16 -4.21
N LEU A 512 42.21 -5.90 -4.53
CA LEU A 512 43.55 -5.43 -4.53
C LEU A 512 44.07 -4.97 -3.15
N ASN A 513 43.18 -4.66 -2.21
CA ASN A 513 43.54 -4.15 -0.90
C ASN A 513 43.23 -5.16 0.22
N THR A 514 43.32 -6.45 -0.05
CA THR A 514 43.12 -7.48 0.97
C THR A 514 44.18 -8.60 0.85
N GLN A 515 44.55 -9.18 2.00
CA GLN A 515 45.50 -10.31 2.05
C GLN A 515 44.78 -11.66 1.91
N ARG A 516 43.53 -11.77 2.31
CA ARG A 516 42.71 -12.96 2.24
C ARG A 516 41.32 -12.61 1.77
N LEU A 517 40.80 -13.29 0.76
CA LEU A 517 39.48 -13.04 0.18
C LEU A 517 38.62 -14.32 0.17
N VAL A 518 37.42 -14.21 0.75
CA VAL A 518 36.41 -15.26 0.66
C VAL A 518 35.27 -14.72 -0.21
N ILE A 519 35.06 -15.33 -1.37
CA ILE A 519 33.94 -15.01 -2.26
C ILE A 519 32.84 -16.05 -2.05
N ILE A 520 31.64 -15.61 -1.71
CA ILE A 520 30.50 -16.50 -1.54
C ILE A 520 29.46 -16.13 -2.59
N GLU A 521 29.15 -17.04 -3.49
CA GLU A 521 28.22 -16.88 -4.59
C GLU A 521 26.97 -17.74 -4.38
N ALA A 522 25.83 -17.25 -4.84
CA ALA A 522 24.60 -18.02 -4.91
C ALA A 522 24.13 -18.13 -6.37
N GLU A 523 23.58 -19.27 -6.76
CA GLU A 523 23.09 -19.47 -8.12
C GLU A 523 21.71 -18.85 -8.34
N LYS A 524 20.86 -18.85 -7.31
CA LYS A 524 19.46 -18.44 -7.38
C LYS A 524 19.06 -17.53 -6.22
N SER A 525 18.22 -16.56 -6.51
CA SER A 525 17.47 -15.77 -5.55
C SER A 525 15.98 -15.85 -5.88
N ASN A 526 15.14 -16.18 -4.91
CA ASN A 526 13.69 -16.37 -5.09
C ASN A 526 13.30 -17.32 -6.25
N GLY A 527 14.16 -18.34 -6.50
CA GLY A 527 13.95 -19.31 -7.58
C GLY A 527 14.49 -18.88 -8.95
N GLU A 528 14.87 -17.62 -9.13
CA GLU A 528 15.43 -17.08 -10.37
C GLU A 528 16.98 -17.11 -10.34
N LYS A 529 17.58 -17.27 -11.51
CA LYS A 529 19.04 -17.29 -11.65
C LYS A 529 19.61 -15.89 -11.42
N ILE A 530 20.64 -15.78 -10.59
CA ILE A 530 21.34 -14.53 -10.30
C ILE A 530 22.37 -14.23 -11.40
N ALA A 531 22.48 -12.96 -11.79
CA ALA A 531 23.56 -12.49 -12.63
C ALA A 531 24.87 -12.41 -11.83
N ARG A 532 25.94 -12.96 -12.39
CA ARG A 532 27.26 -12.93 -11.76
C ARG A 532 27.87 -11.54 -11.80
N HIS A 533 28.52 -11.16 -10.74
CA HIS A 533 29.26 -9.90 -10.68
C HIS A 533 30.40 -9.84 -11.72
N PRO A 534 30.63 -8.68 -12.39
CA PRO A 534 31.68 -8.54 -13.41
C PRO A 534 33.09 -8.97 -12.93
N ILE A 535 33.43 -8.70 -11.69
CA ILE A 535 34.71 -9.15 -11.09
C ILE A 535 34.78 -10.69 -11.02
N VAL A 536 33.69 -11.35 -10.63
CA VAL A 536 33.66 -12.84 -10.60
C VAL A 536 33.80 -13.40 -12.00
N LEU A 537 33.18 -12.80 -13.01
CA LEU A 537 33.35 -13.18 -14.42
C LEU A 537 34.78 -12.98 -14.87
N GLN A 538 35.43 -11.86 -14.56
CA GLN A 538 36.84 -11.60 -14.89
C GLN A 538 37.79 -12.62 -14.23
N LEU A 539 37.55 -12.95 -12.96
CA LEU A 539 38.33 -13.95 -12.25
C LEU A 539 38.16 -15.32 -12.89
N ASN A 540 36.94 -15.70 -13.23
CA ASN A 540 36.63 -16.96 -13.86
C ASN A 540 37.35 -17.15 -15.21
N GLU A 541 37.46 -16.07 -16.00
CA GLU A 541 38.17 -16.09 -17.28
C GLU A 541 39.70 -16.12 -17.12
N ARG A 542 40.24 -15.48 -16.06
CA ARG A 542 41.68 -15.42 -15.81
C ARG A 542 42.27 -16.67 -15.14
N ILE A 543 41.43 -17.47 -14.47
CA ILE A 543 41.88 -18.67 -13.75
C ILE A 543 41.81 -19.90 -14.66
N GLU A 544 42.84 -20.76 -14.63
CA GLU A 544 42.81 -22.06 -15.29
C GLU A 544 41.72 -22.95 -14.66
N GLY A 545 40.75 -23.38 -15.49
CA GLY A 545 39.60 -24.13 -15.01
C GLY A 545 38.57 -23.30 -14.31
N GLY A 546 38.70 -21.94 -14.26
CA GLY A 546 37.78 -21.03 -13.60
C GLY A 546 37.77 -21.15 -12.08
N LEU A 547 36.95 -20.32 -11.43
CA LEU A 547 36.72 -20.37 -9.98
C LEU A 547 36.17 -21.72 -9.51
N VAL A 548 35.47 -22.43 -10.36
CA VAL A 548 34.93 -23.78 -10.07
C VAL A 548 36.07 -24.78 -9.72
N SER A 549 37.29 -24.53 -10.19
CA SER A 549 38.44 -25.40 -9.88
C SER A 549 38.85 -25.41 -8.41
N ILE A 550 38.49 -24.37 -7.69
CA ILE A 550 38.69 -24.22 -6.22
C ILE A 550 37.38 -24.12 -5.44
N ALA A 551 36.25 -24.39 -6.09
CA ALA A 551 34.94 -24.20 -5.47
C ALA A 551 34.71 -25.20 -4.32
N GLU A 552 34.30 -24.66 -3.18
CA GLU A 552 33.68 -25.42 -2.10
C GLU A 552 32.15 -25.30 -2.29
N HIS A 553 31.50 -26.42 -2.64
CA HIS A 553 30.04 -26.43 -2.71
C HIS A 553 29.49 -26.80 -1.33
N LYS A 554 28.73 -25.90 -0.74
CA LYS A 554 28.10 -26.11 0.56
C LYS A 554 26.56 -26.09 0.43
N SER A 555 25.95 -27.05 1.13
CA SER A 555 24.51 -27.09 1.33
C SER A 555 24.22 -26.99 2.82
N LEU A 556 23.33 -26.13 3.24
CA LEU A 556 22.94 -26.04 4.66
C LEU A 556 22.27 -27.29 5.19
N SER A 557 21.79 -28.19 4.33
CA SER A 557 21.12 -29.42 4.75
C SER A 557 22.06 -30.40 5.51
N ASP A 558 23.38 -30.24 5.35
CA ASP A 558 24.34 -31.21 5.87
C ASP A 558 24.96 -30.82 7.22
N GLU A 559 25.06 -29.55 7.58
CA GLU A 559 25.75 -29.08 8.78
C GLU A 559 24.88 -28.32 9.81
N TYR A 560 23.79 -27.71 9.36
CA TYR A 560 22.97 -26.80 10.19
C TYR A 560 21.58 -27.37 10.48
N THR A 561 21.48 -28.71 10.51
CA THR A 561 20.21 -29.37 10.83
C THR A 561 19.82 -29.16 12.28
N THR A 562 18.68 -28.60 12.46
CA THR A 562 17.72 -28.83 13.56
C THR A 562 17.97 -28.15 14.91
N ALA A 563 19.21 -27.91 15.39
CA ALA A 563 19.37 -27.29 16.70
C ALA A 563 18.89 -25.83 16.76
N ASP A 564 19.17 -25.04 15.73
CA ASP A 564 18.81 -23.61 15.70
C ASP A 564 17.37 -23.35 15.20
N TYR A 565 16.77 -24.30 14.47
CA TYR A 565 15.38 -24.22 14.01
C TYR A 565 14.34 -24.79 14.99
N GLN A 566 14.76 -25.55 15.98
CA GLN A 566 13.84 -26.19 16.95
C GLN A 566 13.12 -25.21 17.87
N VAL A 567 13.63 -24.00 18.03
CA VAL A 567 13.03 -23.00 18.92
C VAL A 567 11.75 -22.38 18.35
N ILE A 568 11.58 -22.35 17.03
CA ILE A 568 10.40 -21.67 16.40
C ILE A 568 9.24 -22.65 16.17
N ASN A 569 9.50 -23.94 16.04
CA ASN A 569 8.47 -24.95 15.72
C ASN A 569 8.05 -25.85 16.90
N GLN A 570 8.46 -25.55 18.14
CA GLN A 570 8.00 -26.23 19.33
C GLN A 570 6.78 -25.59 19.99
N GLY A 571 6.02 -24.77 19.27
CA GLY A 571 4.62 -24.61 19.61
C GLY A 571 3.98 -25.98 19.42
N GLU A 572 3.47 -26.58 20.49
CA GLU A 572 2.56 -27.72 20.39
C GLU A 572 1.53 -27.36 19.31
N ASN A 573 1.43 -28.17 18.26
CA ASN A 573 0.35 -28.00 17.30
C ASN A 573 -0.92 -27.93 18.13
N PRO A 574 -1.73 -26.88 18.02
CA PRO A 574 -2.94 -26.79 18.79
C PRO A 574 -3.74 -28.06 18.51
N THR A 575 -4.00 -28.81 19.58
CA THR A 575 -4.80 -30.03 19.47
C THR A 575 -6.17 -29.61 18.94
N LEU A 576 -6.50 -30.07 17.76
CA LEU A 576 -7.77 -29.77 17.12
C LEU A 576 -8.87 -30.46 17.92
N VAL A 577 -9.71 -29.68 18.57
CA VAL A 577 -10.90 -30.21 19.23
C VAL A 577 -11.94 -30.37 18.12
N GLU A 578 -12.27 -31.60 17.76
CA GLU A 578 -13.49 -31.85 17.02
C GLU A 578 -14.65 -31.36 17.91
N LEU A 579 -15.35 -30.34 17.43
CA LEU A 579 -16.61 -29.96 18.04
C LEU A 579 -17.65 -30.98 17.56
N ASP A 580 -18.11 -31.79 18.49
CA ASP A 580 -19.32 -32.59 18.28
C ASP A 580 -20.45 -31.65 17.82
N GLY A 581 -21.47 -32.16 17.13
CA GLY A 581 -22.59 -31.35 16.62
C GLY A 581 -23.34 -30.54 17.68
N GLU A 582 -22.93 -30.64 18.94
CA GLU A 582 -23.52 -29.95 20.10
C GLU A 582 -22.44 -29.19 20.86
N VAL A 583 -22.59 -27.86 20.94
CA VAL A 583 -21.72 -27.01 21.75
C VAL A 583 -22.40 -26.72 23.08
N LYS A 584 -21.75 -27.07 24.18
CA LYS A 584 -22.28 -26.80 25.53
C LYS A 584 -21.80 -25.44 26.02
N LEU A 585 -22.70 -24.55 26.34
CA LEU A 585 -22.39 -23.29 27.00
C LEU A 585 -22.03 -23.56 28.45
N LYS A 586 -20.82 -23.19 28.89
CA LYS A 586 -20.44 -23.19 30.29
C LYS A 586 -20.99 -21.94 30.96
N GLU A 587 -21.88 -22.13 31.92
CA GLU A 587 -22.38 -21.16 32.93
C GLU A 587 -22.46 -19.68 32.52
N ARG A 588 -23.63 -19.08 32.54
CA ARG A 588 -24.11 -17.69 32.43
C ARG A 588 -25.19 -17.49 31.37
N HIS A 589 -26.19 -18.38 31.38
CA HIS A 589 -27.35 -18.28 30.48
C HIS A 589 -28.12 -16.96 30.68
N GLU A 590 -28.23 -16.52 31.96
CA GLU A 590 -28.93 -15.29 32.34
C GLU A 590 -28.41 -14.04 31.61
N ARG A 591 -27.12 -13.98 31.35
CA ARG A 591 -26.52 -12.86 30.65
C ARG A 591 -26.97 -12.78 29.18
N TYR A 592 -27.15 -13.93 28.53
CA TYR A 592 -27.61 -13.96 27.16
C TYR A 592 -29.08 -13.60 27.03
N GLU A 593 -29.91 -13.95 28.00
CA GLU A 593 -31.31 -13.54 28.06
C GLU A 593 -31.44 -12.01 28.27
N ASP A 594 -30.61 -11.41 29.11
CA ASP A 594 -30.63 -9.97 29.33
C ASP A 594 -30.12 -9.16 28.15
N GLU A 595 -29.14 -9.67 27.42
CA GLU A 595 -28.60 -9.02 26.22
C GLU A 595 -29.51 -9.22 24.99
N ALA A 596 -30.29 -10.28 24.94
CA ALA A 596 -31.29 -10.56 23.91
C ALA A 596 -32.63 -9.81 24.09
N LYS A 597 -32.76 -8.96 25.10
CA LYS A 597 -34.01 -8.17 25.36
C LYS A 597 -34.34 -7.08 24.32
N GLN A 598 -33.57 -6.99 23.23
CA GLN A 598 -34.02 -6.24 22.06
C GLN A 598 -35.16 -6.98 21.36
N ALA A 599 -36.11 -6.23 20.81
CA ALA A 599 -37.17 -6.82 20.01
C ALA A 599 -36.58 -7.69 18.88
N GLU A 600 -37.10 -8.94 18.78
CA GLU A 600 -36.71 -9.85 17.71
C GLU A 600 -37.21 -9.32 16.37
N SER A 601 -36.33 -9.28 15.40
CA SER A 601 -36.64 -9.03 14.00
C SER A 601 -36.80 -10.32 13.23
N TYR A 602 -37.32 -10.28 12.01
CA TYR A 602 -37.34 -11.45 11.14
C TYR A 602 -35.93 -12.08 11.01
N SER A 603 -34.89 -11.25 10.79
CA SER A 603 -33.53 -11.76 10.60
C SER A 603 -32.96 -12.42 11.85
N SER A 604 -33.22 -11.85 13.05
CA SER A 604 -32.77 -12.47 14.31
C SER A 604 -33.53 -13.76 14.61
N LEU A 605 -34.82 -13.77 14.35
CA LEU A 605 -35.66 -14.95 14.53
C LEU A 605 -35.25 -16.12 13.60
N SER A 606 -35.12 -15.84 12.31
CA SER A 606 -34.62 -16.81 11.33
C SER A 606 -33.23 -17.34 11.70
N GLN A 607 -32.33 -16.48 12.13
CA GLN A 607 -30.98 -16.87 12.57
C GLN A 607 -31.03 -17.77 13.80
N LEU A 608 -31.85 -17.45 14.80
CA LEU A 608 -31.98 -18.28 16.00
C LEU A 608 -32.55 -19.67 15.67
N ILE A 609 -33.55 -19.74 14.79
CA ILE A 609 -34.20 -21.00 14.42
C ILE A 609 -33.29 -21.86 13.55
N GLU A 610 -32.76 -21.31 12.48
CA GLU A 610 -31.98 -22.02 11.46
C GLU A 610 -30.49 -22.14 11.77
N HIS A 611 -29.90 -21.16 12.45
CA HIS A 611 -28.46 -21.04 12.74
C HIS A 611 -28.18 -20.59 14.17
N PRO A 612 -28.60 -21.38 15.19
CA PRO A 612 -28.53 -20.96 16.59
C PRO A 612 -27.09 -20.66 17.06
N PHE A 613 -26.08 -21.34 16.52
CA PHE A 613 -24.68 -21.04 16.83
C PHE A 613 -24.27 -19.64 16.40
N THR A 614 -24.59 -19.26 15.16
CA THR A 614 -24.33 -17.93 14.62
C THR A 614 -25.09 -16.85 15.41
N TYR A 615 -26.34 -17.11 15.79
CA TYR A 615 -27.14 -16.23 16.65
C TYR A 615 -26.44 -15.97 17.99
N VAL A 616 -25.96 -17.00 18.65
CA VAL A 616 -25.23 -16.85 19.93
C VAL A 616 -23.93 -16.07 19.73
N CYS A 617 -23.15 -16.37 18.72
CA CYS A 617 -21.90 -15.67 18.45
C CYS A 617 -22.12 -14.18 18.16
N GLU A 618 -22.97 -13.87 17.20
CA GLU A 618 -23.15 -12.48 16.73
C GLU A 618 -24.01 -11.64 17.66
N ARG A 619 -25.14 -12.19 18.15
CA ARG A 619 -26.11 -11.38 18.88
C ARG A 619 -25.95 -11.48 20.39
N CYS A 620 -25.62 -12.65 20.92
CA CYS A 620 -25.43 -12.81 22.37
C CYS A 620 -24.00 -12.48 22.79
N ALA A 621 -23.01 -13.03 22.12
CA ALA A 621 -21.59 -12.77 22.43
C ALA A 621 -21.03 -11.52 21.75
N LYS A 622 -21.75 -10.92 20.81
CA LYS A 622 -21.35 -9.73 20.05
C LYS A 622 -19.97 -9.89 19.40
N LEU A 623 -19.70 -11.10 18.92
CA LEU A 623 -18.49 -11.36 18.15
C LEU A 623 -18.64 -10.75 16.77
N GLU A 624 -17.69 -9.90 16.43
CA GLU A 624 -17.60 -9.30 15.11
C GLU A 624 -16.47 -9.97 14.33
N ASP A 625 -16.66 -10.11 13.04
CA ASP A 625 -15.62 -10.57 12.15
C ASP A 625 -14.47 -9.56 12.11
N GLN A 626 -13.26 -10.04 12.35
CA GLN A 626 -12.02 -9.25 12.31
C GLN A 626 -11.46 -9.15 10.88
N VAL A 627 -12.30 -9.32 9.85
CA VAL A 627 -11.85 -9.20 8.46
C VAL A 627 -11.36 -7.78 8.17
N MET A 628 -10.34 -7.68 7.32
CA MET A 628 -9.89 -6.38 6.84
C MET A 628 -11.06 -5.59 6.26
N PRO A 629 -11.16 -4.29 6.58
CA PRO A 629 -12.21 -3.43 6.03
C PRO A 629 -12.25 -3.54 4.51
N SER A 630 -13.36 -3.97 3.97
CA SER A 630 -13.57 -4.12 2.53
C SER A 630 -14.92 -3.56 2.11
N ALA A 631 -15.04 -3.18 0.85
CA ALA A 631 -16.32 -2.75 0.29
C ALA A 631 -17.35 -3.88 0.38
N GLN A 632 -18.63 -3.51 0.43
CA GLN A 632 -19.73 -4.46 0.46
C GLN A 632 -19.71 -5.41 -0.75
N ASP A 633 -20.26 -6.62 -0.54
CA ASP A 633 -20.55 -7.58 -1.58
C ASP A 633 -21.48 -6.98 -2.66
N LEU A 634 -21.23 -7.37 -3.90
CA LEU A 634 -21.92 -6.87 -5.09
C LEU A 634 -23.45 -7.02 -4.97
N GLU A 635 -23.96 -8.21 -4.59
CA GLU A 635 -25.41 -8.46 -4.53
C GLU A 635 -26.09 -7.55 -3.50
N LYS A 636 -25.46 -7.39 -2.34
CA LYS A 636 -25.94 -6.50 -1.29
C LYS A 636 -25.93 -5.03 -1.74
N THR A 637 -24.87 -4.62 -2.43
CA THR A 637 -24.76 -3.25 -2.96
C THR A 637 -25.82 -2.95 -4.00
N LEU A 638 -26.06 -3.88 -4.95
CA LEU A 638 -27.11 -3.74 -5.95
C LEU A 638 -28.51 -3.63 -5.29
N GLY A 639 -28.74 -4.42 -4.24
CA GLY A 639 -29.97 -4.33 -3.43
C GLY A 639 -30.12 -2.97 -2.77
N ASN A 640 -29.11 -2.47 -2.08
CA ASN A 640 -29.16 -1.18 -1.39
C ASN A 640 -29.45 -0.03 -2.35
N VAL A 641 -28.81 0.03 -3.51
CA VAL A 641 -29.08 1.06 -4.53
C VAL A 641 -30.51 0.96 -5.02
N ALA A 642 -31.01 -0.24 -5.28
CA ALA A 642 -32.39 -0.44 -5.75
C ALA A 642 -33.42 0.01 -4.72
N HIS A 643 -33.27 -0.35 -3.43
CA HIS A 643 -34.15 0.08 -2.36
C HIS A 643 -34.13 1.61 -2.20
N LEU A 644 -32.96 2.24 -2.21
CA LEU A 644 -32.86 3.69 -2.11
C LEU A 644 -33.53 4.40 -3.29
N MET A 645 -33.41 3.90 -4.51
CA MET A 645 -34.11 4.44 -5.68
C MET A 645 -35.64 4.40 -5.51
N ILE A 646 -36.16 3.26 -5.06
CA ILE A 646 -37.60 3.10 -4.82
C ILE A 646 -38.07 4.08 -3.74
N GLU A 647 -37.30 4.18 -2.65
CA GLU A 647 -37.60 5.15 -1.59
C GLU A 647 -37.62 6.59 -2.10
N LYS A 648 -36.62 7.03 -2.87
CA LYS A 648 -36.56 8.40 -3.43
C LYS A 648 -37.73 8.70 -4.38
N VAL A 649 -38.18 7.71 -5.14
CA VAL A 649 -39.27 7.86 -6.09
C VAL A 649 -40.64 7.97 -5.37
N PHE A 650 -40.92 7.06 -4.43
CA PHE A 650 -42.28 6.90 -3.92
C PHE A 650 -42.54 7.55 -2.54
N LYS A 651 -41.50 7.84 -1.77
CA LYS A 651 -41.66 8.38 -0.41
C LYS A 651 -42.31 9.73 -0.41
N GLY A 652 -43.49 9.80 0.24
CA GLY A 652 -44.23 11.05 0.45
C GLY A 652 -44.86 11.68 -0.81
N LYS A 653 -44.93 10.91 -1.92
CA LYS A 653 -45.51 11.39 -3.19
C LYS A 653 -46.76 10.58 -3.55
N PRO A 654 -47.83 11.23 -4.05
CA PRO A 654 -48.89 10.53 -4.78
C PRO A 654 -48.32 9.77 -6.00
N ILE A 655 -49.03 8.70 -6.40
CA ILE A 655 -48.49 7.83 -7.46
C ILE A 655 -48.28 8.56 -8.80
N ASP A 656 -49.17 9.48 -9.18
CA ASP A 656 -49.04 10.23 -10.42
C ASP A 656 -47.81 11.17 -10.37
N GLU A 657 -47.61 11.87 -9.25
CA GLU A 657 -46.44 12.70 -9.03
C GLU A 657 -45.15 11.88 -9.02
N ALA A 658 -45.15 10.72 -8.39
CA ALA A 658 -44.02 9.82 -8.36
C ALA A 658 -43.68 9.33 -9.78
N CYS A 659 -44.68 9.00 -10.61
CA CYS A 659 -44.51 8.61 -12.00
C CYS A 659 -43.89 9.71 -12.86
N ASP A 660 -44.38 10.94 -12.72
CA ASP A 660 -43.84 12.09 -13.46
C ASP A 660 -42.41 12.41 -13.00
N TYR A 661 -42.14 12.33 -11.69
CA TYR A 661 -40.84 12.59 -11.11
C TYR A 661 -39.78 11.60 -11.62
N TYR A 662 -39.98 10.28 -11.50
CA TYR A 662 -38.97 9.36 -11.92
C TYR A 662 -38.78 9.33 -13.44
N LYS A 663 -39.77 9.59 -14.23
CA LYS A 663 -39.65 9.68 -15.71
C LYS A 663 -38.82 10.90 -16.12
N ALA A 664 -38.97 12.02 -15.42
CA ALA A 664 -38.21 13.25 -15.70
C ALA A 664 -36.74 13.14 -15.17
N GLU A 665 -36.56 12.64 -13.95
CA GLU A 665 -35.30 12.74 -13.20
C GLU A 665 -34.59 11.38 -13.02
N TYR A 666 -34.91 10.37 -13.83
CA TYR A 666 -34.39 9.00 -13.65
C TYR A 666 -32.86 8.96 -13.53
N GLU A 667 -32.15 9.67 -14.42
CA GLU A 667 -30.69 9.69 -14.45
C GLU A 667 -30.14 10.26 -13.15
N THR A 668 -30.69 11.37 -12.70
CA THR A 668 -30.29 12.06 -11.46
C THR A 668 -30.50 11.15 -10.26
N ILE A 669 -31.70 10.55 -10.13
CA ILE A 669 -32.05 9.63 -9.04
C ILE A 669 -31.10 8.43 -9.00
N PHE A 670 -30.79 7.86 -10.18
CA PHE A 670 -29.87 6.74 -10.26
C PHE A 670 -28.46 7.10 -9.81
N GLU A 671 -27.91 8.17 -10.38
CA GLU A 671 -26.56 8.63 -10.07
C GLU A 671 -26.39 8.99 -8.58
N GLU A 672 -27.37 9.69 -8.00
CA GLU A 672 -27.37 9.99 -6.57
C GLU A 672 -27.42 8.72 -5.72
N SER A 673 -28.31 7.78 -6.05
CA SER A 673 -28.45 6.53 -5.30
C SER A 673 -27.17 5.68 -5.35
N VAL A 674 -26.49 5.65 -6.49
CA VAL A 674 -25.17 4.99 -6.61
C VAL A 674 -24.11 5.69 -5.77
N ASN A 675 -24.08 7.01 -5.75
CA ASN A 675 -23.12 7.76 -4.94
C ASN A 675 -23.36 7.59 -3.43
N GLU A 676 -24.62 7.46 -3.00
CA GLU A 676 -24.98 7.32 -1.60
C GLU A 676 -24.79 5.89 -1.04
N THR A 677 -24.99 4.85 -1.87
CA THR A 677 -24.98 3.46 -1.35
C THR A 677 -24.27 2.46 -2.25
N GLY A 678 -23.75 2.87 -3.38
CA GLY A 678 -23.23 1.99 -4.40
C GLY A 678 -21.87 2.40 -4.97
N LEU A 679 -21.00 3.08 -4.24
CA LEU A 679 -19.71 3.56 -4.76
C LEU A 679 -18.85 2.44 -5.35
N VAL A 680 -18.92 1.23 -4.82
CA VAL A 680 -18.19 0.08 -5.35
C VAL A 680 -18.56 -0.23 -6.81
N LEU A 681 -19.79 0.06 -7.22
CA LEU A 681 -20.27 -0.15 -8.60
C LEU A 681 -19.63 0.80 -9.61
N ARG A 682 -18.96 1.85 -9.14
CA ARG A 682 -18.20 2.78 -9.99
C ARG A 682 -16.88 2.19 -10.48
N LEU A 683 -16.42 1.14 -9.86
CA LEU A 683 -15.17 0.48 -10.25
C LEU A 683 -15.31 -0.21 -11.61
N PRO A 684 -14.26 -0.20 -12.45
CA PRO A 684 -14.31 -0.74 -13.81
C PRO A 684 -14.80 -2.17 -13.92
N GLU A 685 -14.48 -3.03 -12.94
CA GLU A 685 -14.91 -4.42 -12.88
C GLU A 685 -16.42 -4.60 -12.76
N TYR A 686 -17.14 -3.61 -12.21
CA TYR A 686 -18.60 -3.64 -12.03
C TYR A 686 -19.37 -2.81 -13.07
N ALA A 687 -18.72 -2.26 -14.08
CA ALA A 687 -19.34 -1.38 -15.09
C ALA A 687 -20.54 -2.07 -15.80
N ILE A 688 -20.45 -3.39 -16.04
CA ILE A 688 -21.53 -4.16 -16.65
C ILE A 688 -22.71 -4.29 -15.68
N ASP A 689 -22.45 -4.54 -14.41
CA ASP A 689 -23.48 -4.72 -13.39
C ASP A 689 -24.19 -3.39 -13.10
N LEU A 690 -23.46 -2.29 -13.04
CA LEU A 690 -24.00 -0.94 -12.93
C LEU A 690 -24.96 -0.64 -14.10
N ARG A 691 -24.53 -0.91 -15.32
CA ARG A 691 -25.36 -0.69 -16.52
C ARG A 691 -26.61 -1.57 -16.52
N ARG A 692 -26.49 -2.83 -16.11
CA ARG A 692 -27.62 -3.74 -15.97
C ARG A 692 -28.60 -3.27 -14.91
N LEU A 693 -28.10 -2.85 -13.75
CA LEU A 693 -28.92 -2.28 -12.67
C LEU A 693 -29.72 -1.10 -13.21
N LYS A 694 -29.07 -0.15 -13.88
CA LYS A 694 -29.72 1.04 -14.47
C LYS A 694 -30.87 0.67 -15.40
N LEU A 695 -30.70 -0.27 -16.31
CA LEU A 695 -31.74 -0.70 -17.23
C LEU A 695 -32.88 -1.45 -16.53
N ARG A 696 -32.55 -2.33 -15.56
CA ARG A 696 -33.55 -3.11 -14.82
C ARG A 696 -34.39 -2.26 -13.90
N MET A 697 -33.79 -1.30 -13.20
CA MET A 697 -34.52 -0.43 -12.29
C MET A 697 -35.55 0.42 -13.02
N LYS A 698 -35.29 0.86 -14.26
CA LYS A 698 -36.30 1.56 -15.05
C LYS A 698 -37.52 0.70 -15.28
N VAL A 699 -37.34 -0.56 -15.70
CA VAL A 699 -38.43 -1.51 -15.91
C VAL A 699 -39.14 -1.86 -14.59
N ALA A 700 -38.37 -2.02 -13.50
CA ALA A 700 -38.90 -2.34 -12.18
C ALA A 700 -39.80 -1.20 -11.63
N LEU A 701 -39.39 0.05 -11.80
CA LEU A 701 -40.17 1.23 -11.37
C LEU A 701 -41.47 1.35 -12.19
N ASP A 702 -41.41 1.19 -13.53
CA ASP A 702 -42.60 1.18 -14.40
C ASP A 702 -43.61 0.11 -13.98
N LYS A 703 -43.11 -1.10 -13.69
CA LYS A 703 -43.96 -2.20 -13.27
C LYS A 703 -44.56 -1.99 -11.87
N LEU A 704 -43.72 -1.55 -10.91
CA LEU A 704 -44.18 -1.27 -9.56
C LEU A 704 -45.29 -0.18 -9.55
N ALA A 705 -45.11 0.88 -10.34
CA ALA A 705 -46.10 1.93 -10.52
C ALA A 705 -47.37 1.38 -11.15
N GLY A 706 -47.28 0.52 -12.18
CA GLY A 706 -48.42 -0.14 -12.79
C GLY A 706 -49.14 -1.03 -11.79
N THR A 707 -48.47 -1.82 -10.98
CA THR A 707 -49.08 -2.65 -9.92
C THR A 707 -49.83 -1.83 -8.90
N ILE A 708 -49.26 -0.70 -8.45
CA ILE A 708 -49.87 0.25 -7.49
C ILE A 708 -51.16 0.80 -8.09
N ILE A 709 -51.14 1.26 -9.34
CA ILE A 709 -52.26 1.84 -10.04
C ILE A 709 -53.37 0.79 -10.28
N ASN A 710 -53.02 -0.37 -10.80
CA ASN A 710 -53.98 -1.43 -11.16
C ASN A 710 -54.74 -1.96 -9.93
N ASN A 711 -54.05 -2.05 -8.80
CA ASN A 711 -54.65 -2.51 -7.55
C ASN A 711 -55.26 -1.36 -6.68
N GLN A 712 -55.36 -0.15 -7.22
CA GLN A 712 -55.88 1.05 -6.55
C GLN A 712 -55.22 1.26 -5.19
N LEU A 713 -53.89 1.14 -5.11
CA LEU A 713 -53.13 1.24 -3.88
C LEU A 713 -52.61 2.70 -3.71
N THR A 714 -52.51 3.12 -2.46
CA THR A 714 -51.90 4.38 -2.09
C THR A 714 -50.65 4.07 -1.23
N VAL A 715 -49.50 4.64 -1.56
CA VAL A 715 -48.29 4.51 -0.75
C VAL A 715 -48.46 5.33 0.52
N GLU A 716 -48.43 4.66 1.66
CA GLU A 716 -48.48 5.33 2.97
C GLU A 716 -47.05 5.68 3.46
N ALA A 717 -46.14 4.75 3.32
CA ALA A 717 -44.73 4.97 3.68
C ALA A 717 -43.78 4.01 2.97
N CYS A 718 -42.53 4.48 2.73
CA CYS A 718 -41.38 3.66 2.45
C CYS A 718 -40.56 3.51 3.72
N GLU A 719 -39.91 2.36 3.92
CA GLU A 719 -39.12 2.05 5.12
C GLU A 719 -39.95 2.23 6.41
N TYR A 720 -41.15 1.66 6.42
CA TYR A 720 -42.09 1.83 7.54
C TYR A 720 -41.64 1.01 8.74
N GLU A 721 -41.40 1.69 9.86
CA GLU A 721 -41.04 1.02 11.13
C GLU A 721 -42.32 0.74 11.95
N PHE A 722 -42.63 -0.54 12.13
CA PHE A 722 -43.77 -0.96 12.97
C PHE A 722 -43.47 -0.71 14.43
N LYS A 723 -44.50 -0.38 15.20
CA LYS A 723 -44.43 -0.33 16.66
C LYS A 723 -44.09 -1.75 17.18
N GLN A 724 -43.23 -1.83 18.18
CA GLN A 724 -42.89 -3.10 18.81
C GLN A 724 -44.19 -3.79 19.35
N ALA A 725 -44.32 -5.07 19.03
CA ALA A 725 -45.45 -5.88 19.41
C ALA A 725 -45.05 -6.99 20.39
N LYS A 726 -45.86 -7.31 21.36
CA LYS A 726 -45.66 -8.46 22.25
C LYS A 726 -45.96 -9.73 21.51
N TRP A 727 -45.08 -10.71 21.61
CA TRP A 727 -45.26 -12.03 21.03
C TRP A 727 -45.57 -13.07 22.11
N THR A 728 -46.80 -13.04 22.58
CA THR A 728 -47.27 -13.88 23.70
C THR A 728 -47.17 -15.36 23.45
N GLU A 729 -47.25 -15.82 22.17
CA GLU A 729 -47.11 -17.20 21.79
C GLU A 729 -45.69 -17.73 22.00
N ALA A 730 -44.68 -16.89 21.90
CA ALA A 730 -43.27 -17.26 22.12
C ALA A 730 -42.84 -17.23 23.60
N GLY A 731 -43.55 -16.46 24.42
CA GLY A 731 -43.30 -16.38 25.84
C GLY A 731 -43.57 -15.00 26.44
N GLU A 732 -43.56 -14.92 27.78
CA GLU A 732 -43.79 -13.68 28.49
C GLU A 732 -42.57 -12.75 28.30
N GLY A 733 -42.79 -11.52 27.84
CA GLY A 733 -41.77 -10.51 27.64
C GLY A 733 -41.08 -10.52 26.28
N VAL A 734 -41.38 -11.45 25.39
CA VAL A 734 -40.82 -11.46 24.03
C VAL A 734 -41.45 -10.33 23.20
N MET A 735 -40.61 -9.50 22.61
CA MET A 735 -41.02 -8.39 21.76
C MET A 735 -40.58 -8.63 20.32
N LEU A 736 -41.41 -8.24 19.35
CA LEU A 736 -41.08 -8.23 17.92
C LEU A 736 -40.95 -6.80 17.43
N GLY A 737 -40.03 -6.56 16.54
CA GLY A 737 -39.83 -5.30 15.84
C GLY A 737 -39.56 -5.53 14.37
N SER A 738 -40.08 -4.68 13.49
CA SER A 738 -39.92 -4.85 12.05
C SER A 738 -39.96 -3.50 11.33
N ARG A 739 -39.32 -3.46 10.20
CA ARG A 739 -39.40 -2.37 9.23
C ARG A 739 -39.72 -2.96 7.86
N ALA A 740 -40.80 -2.52 7.27
CA ALA A 740 -41.22 -2.93 5.93
C ALA A 740 -40.69 -1.97 4.87
N ASP A 741 -40.25 -2.49 3.75
CA ASP A 741 -39.69 -1.66 2.67
C ASP A 741 -40.75 -0.69 2.10
N MET A 742 -42.01 -1.16 1.92
CA MET A 742 -43.10 -0.31 1.50
C MET A 742 -44.43 -0.74 2.13
N LEU A 743 -45.11 0.19 2.76
CA LEU A 743 -46.47 0.06 3.28
C LEU A 743 -47.45 0.83 2.41
N LEU A 744 -48.47 0.15 1.94
CA LEU A 744 -49.54 0.71 1.11
C LEU A 744 -50.93 0.43 1.75
N LYS A 745 -51.92 1.16 1.26
CA LYS A 745 -53.34 1.02 1.64
C LYS A 745 -54.17 0.84 0.40
N ASP A 746 -55.14 -0.11 0.46
CA ASP A 746 -56.14 -0.26 -0.58
C ASP A 746 -57.35 0.64 -0.38
N ASP A 747 -58.25 0.70 -1.36
CA ASP A 747 -59.47 1.53 -1.35
C ASP A 747 -60.48 1.12 -0.25
N LYS A 748 -60.37 -0.11 0.26
CA LYS A 748 -61.19 -0.65 1.34
C LYS A 748 -60.61 -0.48 2.73
N GLY A 749 -59.46 0.14 2.81
CA GLY A 749 -58.72 0.36 4.07
C GLY A 749 -57.86 -0.82 4.52
N GLY A 750 -57.70 -1.87 3.71
CA GLY A 750 -56.74 -2.95 3.90
C GLY A 750 -55.32 -2.46 3.75
N LYS A 751 -54.39 -3.21 4.33
CA LYS A 751 -52.94 -2.92 4.25
C LYS A 751 -52.26 -3.87 3.25
N VAL A 752 -51.33 -3.31 2.51
CA VAL A 752 -50.46 -4.08 1.59
C VAL A 752 -49.01 -3.78 1.91
N ILE A 753 -48.20 -4.84 2.00
CA ILE A 753 -46.77 -4.71 2.31
C ILE A 753 -45.97 -5.33 1.18
N PHE A 754 -45.11 -4.55 0.57
CA PHE A 754 -44.12 -5.02 -0.40
C PHE A 754 -42.75 -5.09 0.26
N ASP A 755 -42.08 -6.23 0.03
CA ASP A 755 -40.70 -6.47 0.45
C ASP A 755 -39.86 -6.67 -0.81
N PHE A 756 -38.90 -5.77 -1.03
CA PHE A 756 -38.06 -5.76 -2.22
C PHE A 756 -36.88 -6.69 -2.06
N LYS A 757 -36.60 -7.48 -3.09
CA LYS A 757 -35.46 -8.39 -3.09
C LYS A 757 -34.68 -8.29 -4.39
N TYR A 758 -33.37 -8.08 -4.28
CA TYR A 758 -32.47 -8.16 -5.41
C TYR A 758 -31.88 -9.58 -5.49
N SER A 759 -32.76 -10.55 -5.75
CA SER A 759 -32.41 -11.98 -5.85
C SER A 759 -33.26 -12.68 -6.91
N ARG A 760 -32.83 -13.88 -7.34
CA ARG A 760 -33.61 -14.71 -8.29
C ARG A 760 -34.84 -15.30 -7.63
N SER A 761 -35.87 -15.53 -8.42
CA SER A 761 -37.20 -15.96 -7.97
C SER A 761 -37.25 -17.34 -7.31
N LYS A 762 -36.39 -18.28 -7.71
CA LYS A 762 -36.46 -19.70 -7.31
C LYS A 762 -36.58 -19.93 -5.80
N ARG A 763 -35.67 -19.29 -5.02
CA ARG A 763 -35.68 -19.49 -3.56
C ARG A 763 -36.97 -18.96 -2.91
N ARG A 764 -37.39 -17.77 -3.27
CA ARG A 764 -38.58 -17.13 -2.69
C ARG A 764 -39.88 -17.85 -3.11
N LYS A 765 -39.88 -18.38 -4.34
CA LYS A 765 -40.96 -19.22 -4.81
C LYS A 765 -41.12 -20.50 -3.94
N THR A 766 -40.00 -21.21 -3.72
CA THR A 766 -39.98 -22.39 -2.84
C THR A 766 -40.40 -22.09 -1.42
N GLU A 767 -39.94 -20.95 -0.84
CA GLU A 767 -40.32 -20.52 0.52
C GLU A 767 -41.85 -20.32 0.65
N ILE A 768 -42.50 -19.75 -0.37
CA ILE A 768 -43.99 -19.59 -0.36
C ILE A 768 -44.69 -20.94 -0.59
N GLU A 769 -44.25 -21.74 -1.58
CA GLU A 769 -44.84 -23.05 -1.89
C GLU A 769 -44.77 -24.00 -0.69
N GLU A 770 -43.65 -24.05 0.01
CA GLU A 770 -43.47 -24.88 1.20
C GLU A 770 -44.06 -24.28 2.47
N ASN A 771 -44.76 -23.14 2.37
CA ASN A 771 -45.31 -22.39 3.50
C ASN A 771 -44.23 -22.06 4.56
N ARG A 772 -43.10 -21.55 4.10
CA ARG A 772 -41.94 -21.18 4.90
C ARG A 772 -41.56 -19.70 4.74
N ALA A 773 -42.43 -18.91 4.14
CA ALA A 773 -42.20 -17.46 3.94
C ALA A 773 -42.35 -16.68 5.23
N LEU A 774 -41.55 -17.01 6.23
CA LEU A 774 -41.57 -16.42 7.57
C LEU A 774 -41.54 -14.89 7.55
N GLN A 775 -40.76 -14.25 6.64
CA GLN A 775 -40.66 -12.80 6.54
C GLN A 775 -42.02 -12.18 6.17
N LEU A 776 -42.73 -12.71 5.22
CA LEU A 776 -44.05 -12.20 4.80
C LEU A 776 -45.09 -12.35 5.92
N GLU A 777 -45.09 -13.49 6.58
CA GLU A 777 -46.03 -13.74 7.69
C GLU A 777 -45.65 -12.91 8.95
N PHE A 778 -44.40 -12.65 9.16
CA PHE A 778 -43.92 -11.73 10.20
C PHE A 778 -44.47 -10.31 9.96
N TYR A 779 -44.40 -9.79 8.74
CA TYR A 779 -45.00 -8.50 8.39
C TYR A 779 -46.52 -8.52 8.57
N ARG A 780 -47.20 -9.59 8.11
CA ARG A 780 -48.64 -9.73 8.29
C ARG A 780 -49.02 -9.73 9.77
N TYR A 781 -48.25 -10.43 10.60
CA TYR A 781 -48.43 -10.44 12.05
C TYR A 781 -48.27 -9.05 12.65
N MET A 782 -47.18 -8.37 12.34
CA MET A 782 -46.90 -7.01 12.84
C MET A 782 -48.01 -6.01 12.44
N ALA A 783 -48.43 -6.05 11.18
CA ALA A 783 -49.52 -5.19 10.72
C ALA A 783 -50.85 -5.47 11.42
N LYS A 784 -51.20 -6.72 11.66
CA LYS A 784 -52.38 -7.04 12.45
C LYS A 784 -52.31 -6.60 13.90
N GLN A 785 -51.12 -6.64 14.52
CA GLN A 785 -50.92 -6.14 15.86
C GLN A 785 -51.09 -4.60 15.95
N GLU A 786 -50.60 -3.89 14.94
CA GLU A 786 -50.64 -2.41 14.95
C GLU A 786 -51.98 -1.85 14.47
N PHE A 787 -52.53 -2.37 13.36
CA PHE A 787 -53.69 -1.82 12.73
C PHE A 787 -55.02 -2.53 13.15
N GLY A 788 -54.92 -3.61 13.94
CA GLY A 788 -56.04 -4.38 14.46
C GLY A 788 -56.14 -5.78 13.85
N PRO A 789 -56.62 -6.78 14.63
CA PRO A 789 -56.61 -8.19 14.21
C PRO A 789 -57.57 -8.46 13.04
N GLY A 790 -58.57 -7.61 12.79
CA GLY A 790 -59.50 -7.70 11.67
C GLY A 790 -59.03 -7.04 10.38
N THR A 791 -57.86 -6.40 10.38
CA THR A 791 -57.35 -5.72 9.19
C THR A 791 -56.99 -6.77 8.11
N ASN A 792 -57.51 -6.53 6.89
CA ASN A 792 -57.08 -7.34 5.73
C ASN A 792 -55.63 -6.93 5.39
N VAL A 793 -54.69 -7.87 5.43
CA VAL A 793 -53.27 -7.60 5.14
C VAL A 793 -52.80 -8.51 4.05
N ARG A 794 -52.40 -7.94 2.91
CA ARG A 794 -51.77 -8.63 1.79
C ARG A 794 -50.26 -8.38 1.82
N VAL A 795 -49.47 -9.39 1.46
CA VAL A 795 -48.00 -9.31 1.48
C VAL A 795 -47.41 -9.92 0.23
N ALA A 796 -46.36 -9.34 -0.31
CA ALA A 796 -45.68 -9.83 -1.50
C ALA A 796 -44.20 -9.55 -1.51
N TYR A 797 -43.43 -10.46 -2.09
CA TYR A 797 -42.05 -10.17 -2.52
C TYR A 797 -42.07 -9.53 -3.90
N ILE A 798 -41.32 -8.44 -4.05
CA ILE A 798 -41.05 -7.81 -5.34
C ILE A 798 -39.61 -8.13 -5.71
N LEU A 799 -39.40 -8.97 -6.71
CA LEU A 799 -38.08 -9.41 -7.16
C LEU A 799 -37.58 -8.49 -8.26
N LEU A 800 -36.65 -7.62 -7.93
CA LEU A 800 -36.19 -6.56 -8.82
C LEU A 800 -35.41 -7.04 -10.05
N PRO A 801 -34.55 -8.11 -10.00
CA PRO A 801 -33.85 -8.59 -11.18
C PRO A 801 -34.76 -9.20 -12.23
N ASP A 802 -35.81 -9.93 -11.80
CA ASP A 802 -36.73 -10.63 -12.68
C ASP A 802 -38.03 -9.81 -12.92
N VAL A 803 -38.14 -8.70 -12.21
CA VAL A 803 -39.33 -7.82 -12.19
C VAL A 803 -40.60 -8.63 -11.97
N THR A 804 -40.58 -9.54 -10.98
CA THR A 804 -41.63 -10.50 -10.70
C THR A 804 -42.22 -10.25 -9.31
N ILE A 805 -43.55 -10.36 -9.17
CA ILE A 805 -44.28 -10.28 -7.90
C ILE A 805 -44.60 -11.69 -7.47
N LEU A 806 -44.13 -12.09 -6.29
CA LEU A 806 -44.46 -13.40 -5.69
C LEU A 806 -45.27 -13.23 -4.42
N THR A 807 -46.41 -13.92 -4.38
CA THR A 807 -47.32 -13.83 -3.24
C THR A 807 -48.16 -15.09 -3.06
N ALA A 808 -48.74 -15.25 -1.88
CA ALA A 808 -49.82 -16.22 -1.64
C ALA A 808 -51.19 -15.52 -1.62
N ASP A 809 -51.26 -14.19 -1.73
CA ASP A 809 -52.47 -13.41 -1.74
C ASP A 809 -52.91 -13.02 -3.16
N ASP A 810 -54.18 -12.63 -3.34
CA ASP A 810 -54.71 -12.20 -4.62
C ASP A 810 -54.33 -10.76 -4.94
N PHE A 811 -53.74 -10.54 -6.11
CA PHE A 811 -53.45 -9.22 -6.69
C PHE A 811 -54.00 -9.15 -8.10
N ASP A 812 -54.62 -8.03 -8.44
CA ASP A 812 -55.06 -7.75 -9.81
C ASP A 812 -53.89 -7.25 -10.67
N ASP A 813 -52.93 -8.16 -10.92
CA ASP A 813 -51.78 -7.92 -11.77
C ASP A 813 -51.50 -9.17 -12.62
N ILE A 814 -51.39 -8.97 -13.93
CA ILE A 814 -51.12 -10.03 -14.91
C ILE A 814 -49.80 -10.75 -14.66
N ASP A 815 -48.85 -10.02 -14.07
CA ASP A 815 -47.48 -10.51 -13.80
C ASP A 815 -47.28 -11.00 -12.36
N ALA A 816 -48.32 -10.90 -11.48
CA ALA A 816 -48.24 -11.45 -10.15
C ALA A 816 -48.38 -12.96 -10.20
N ILE A 817 -47.39 -13.67 -9.67
CA ILE A 817 -47.41 -15.11 -9.52
C ILE A 817 -48.00 -15.46 -8.16
N THR A 818 -49.29 -15.80 -8.12
CA THR A 818 -49.93 -16.30 -6.91
C THR A 818 -49.60 -17.76 -6.72
N LEU A 819 -48.96 -18.08 -5.61
CA LEU A 819 -48.50 -19.42 -5.25
C LEU A 819 -49.42 -20.03 -4.20
N LYS A 820 -49.80 -21.30 -4.37
CA LYS A 820 -50.58 -22.03 -3.38
C LYS A 820 -49.64 -22.80 -2.45
N PRO A 821 -49.65 -22.46 -1.14
CA PRO A 821 -48.85 -23.20 -0.17
C PRO A 821 -49.28 -24.67 -0.06
N GLU A 822 -48.31 -25.58 -0.08
CA GLU A 822 -48.56 -27.03 0.05
C GLU A 822 -49.12 -27.41 1.45
N ARG A 823 -48.72 -26.65 2.49
CA ARG A 823 -49.16 -26.83 3.87
C ARG A 823 -50.30 -25.86 4.22
N ALA A 824 -51.35 -25.88 3.43
CA ALA A 824 -52.54 -25.04 3.63
C ALA A 824 -53.10 -25.23 5.03
N GLY A 825 -53.21 -24.13 5.81
CA GLY A 825 -53.75 -24.13 7.17
C GLY A 825 -52.70 -24.18 8.31
N SER A 826 -51.42 -24.33 8.02
CA SER A 826 -50.35 -24.14 9.02
C SER A 826 -50.17 -22.66 9.38
N ASN A 827 -49.93 -22.41 10.68
CA ASN A 827 -49.66 -21.02 11.16
C ASN A 827 -48.15 -20.84 11.37
N ILE A 828 -47.50 -20.26 10.37
CA ILE A 828 -46.04 -20.03 10.37
C ILE A 828 -45.56 -19.31 11.64
N MET A 829 -46.30 -18.29 12.10
CA MET A 829 -45.91 -17.54 13.29
C MET A 829 -46.06 -18.38 14.58
N SER A 830 -47.01 -19.27 14.64
CA SER A 830 -47.17 -20.23 15.76
C SER A 830 -46.05 -21.29 15.75
N GLU A 831 -45.73 -21.84 14.58
CA GLU A 831 -44.60 -22.76 14.41
C GLU A 831 -43.26 -22.10 14.77
N ALA A 832 -43.06 -20.85 14.35
CA ALA A 832 -41.88 -20.06 14.72
C ALA A 832 -41.82 -19.78 16.23
N ALA A 833 -42.95 -19.54 16.90
CA ALA A 833 -43.01 -19.38 18.35
C ALA A 833 -42.64 -20.65 19.09
N ASN A 834 -43.08 -21.81 18.61
CA ASN A 834 -42.70 -23.12 19.16
C ASN A 834 -41.18 -23.35 19.02
N SER A 835 -40.64 -23.04 17.84
CA SER A 835 -39.21 -23.15 17.53
C SER A 835 -38.37 -22.20 18.42
N TYR A 836 -38.86 -20.98 18.58
CA TYR A 836 -38.21 -19.98 19.47
C TYR A 836 -38.14 -20.51 20.90
N ARG A 837 -39.26 -21.07 21.44
CA ARG A 837 -39.26 -21.63 22.80
C ARG A 837 -38.30 -22.83 22.94
N LEU A 838 -38.23 -23.71 21.94
CA LEU A 838 -37.32 -24.87 21.94
C LEU A 838 -35.85 -24.36 21.95
N ARG A 839 -35.48 -23.44 21.05
CA ARG A 839 -34.12 -22.89 20.95
C ARG A 839 -33.70 -22.24 22.27
N TRP A 840 -34.56 -21.41 22.86
CA TRP A 840 -34.24 -20.81 24.17
C TRP A 840 -34.21 -21.83 25.32
N LYS A 841 -35.00 -22.91 25.23
CA LYS A 841 -34.87 -24.03 26.20
C LYS A 841 -33.48 -24.68 26.04
N GLN A 842 -33.06 -24.98 24.83
CA GLN A 842 -31.73 -25.55 24.55
C GLN A 842 -30.63 -24.61 25.07
N LEU A 843 -30.71 -23.33 24.81
CA LEU A 843 -29.73 -22.35 25.29
C LEU A 843 -29.69 -22.29 26.83
N ARG A 844 -30.84 -22.32 27.53
CA ARG A 844 -30.90 -22.37 28.99
C ARG A 844 -30.32 -23.66 29.54
N GLU A 845 -30.42 -24.77 28.86
CA GLU A 845 -29.78 -26.03 29.22
C GLU A 845 -28.27 -26.05 28.85
N GLY A 846 -27.75 -24.98 28.27
CA GLY A 846 -26.36 -24.86 27.83
C GLY A 846 -26.04 -25.60 26.55
N LYS A 847 -27.04 -25.88 25.75
CA LYS A 847 -26.89 -26.59 24.47
C LYS A 847 -27.05 -25.63 23.30
N ILE A 848 -26.19 -25.76 22.28
CA ILE A 848 -26.34 -25.14 20.97
C ILE A 848 -26.24 -26.24 19.93
N GLU A 849 -27.32 -26.46 19.19
CA GLU A 849 -27.26 -27.34 18.04
C GLU A 849 -26.48 -26.67 16.91
N ARG A 850 -25.51 -27.39 16.38
CA ARG A 850 -24.71 -26.96 15.27
C ARG A 850 -25.30 -27.50 13.97
N VAL A 851 -25.77 -26.62 13.12
CA VAL A 851 -26.42 -26.97 11.83
C VAL A 851 -25.42 -27.19 10.71
N GLU A 852 -24.11 -27.12 10.99
CA GLU A 852 -23.07 -27.27 9.99
C GLU A 852 -23.02 -28.69 9.42
N GLY A 853 -23.29 -28.81 8.11
CA GLY A 853 -23.29 -30.08 7.39
C GLY A 853 -24.37 -31.06 7.86
N CYS A 854 -25.25 -30.59 8.73
CA CYS A 854 -26.42 -31.41 9.12
C CYS A 854 -27.27 -31.72 7.88
N LYS A 855 -27.46 -32.97 7.65
CA LYS A 855 -28.57 -33.37 6.81
C LYS A 855 -29.83 -32.93 7.56
N VAL A 856 -30.72 -32.23 6.86
CA VAL A 856 -32.08 -31.99 7.37
C VAL A 856 -32.58 -33.28 7.94
N GLY A 857 -33.09 -33.23 9.17
CA GLY A 857 -33.60 -34.43 9.85
C GLY A 857 -32.61 -35.06 10.88
N THR A 858 -31.57 -34.39 11.29
CA THR A 858 -30.68 -34.83 12.41
C THR A 858 -30.69 -33.85 13.57
N GLY A 859 -30.55 -34.35 14.78
CA GLY A 859 -30.55 -33.57 16.03
C GLY A 859 -31.93 -33.43 16.71
N GLU A 860 -31.92 -32.92 17.95
CA GLU A 860 -33.10 -32.80 18.80
C GLU A 860 -34.24 -31.99 18.13
N TYR A 861 -33.87 -30.91 17.41
CA TYR A 861 -34.85 -30.10 16.70
C TYR A 861 -35.64 -30.93 15.65
N ALA A 862 -34.93 -31.71 14.85
CA ALA A 862 -35.52 -32.52 13.81
C ALA A 862 -36.38 -33.68 14.37
N GLU A 863 -35.95 -34.26 15.51
CA GLU A 863 -36.72 -35.28 16.20
C GLU A 863 -38.06 -34.77 16.76
N LEU A 864 -38.07 -33.52 17.23
CA LEU A 864 -39.22 -32.84 17.83
C LEU A 864 -40.09 -32.06 16.81
N GLU A 865 -39.60 -31.85 15.56
CA GLU A 865 -40.24 -30.97 14.56
C GLU A 865 -41.74 -31.28 14.38
N ALA A 866 -42.09 -32.54 14.12
CA ALA A 866 -43.47 -32.95 13.90
C ALA A 866 -44.30 -32.97 15.21
N GLU A 867 -43.73 -33.45 16.31
CA GLU A 867 -44.40 -33.59 17.60
C GLU A 867 -44.79 -32.23 18.20
N GLN A 868 -43.86 -31.28 18.14
CA GLN A 868 -44.01 -29.93 18.71
C GLN A 868 -44.52 -28.90 17.70
N ASN A 869 -44.78 -29.29 16.48
CA ASN A 869 -45.20 -28.42 15.39
C ASN A 869 -44.23 -27.23 15.25
N LEU A 870 -42.93 -27.53 15.03
CA LEU A 870 -41.88 -26.56 14.86
C LEU A 870 -41.87 -26.02 13.42
N PHE A 871 -41.26 -24.86 13.24
CA PHE A 871 -41.01 -24.28 11.92
C PHE A 871 -40.03 -25.17 11.13
N PRO A 872 -40.37 -25.58 9.93
CA PRO A 872 -39.53 -26.53 9.16
C PRO A 872 -38.22 -25.87 8.70
N LEU A 873 -37.10 -26.53 8.97
CA LEU A 873 -35.78 -26.06 8.55
C LEU A 873 -35.61 -26.20 7.04
N SER A 874 -34.78 -25.29 6.45
CA SER A 874 -34.50 -25.30 5.02
C SER A 874 -33.55 -26.42 4.64
N GLU A 875 -33.90 -27.18 3.57
CA GLU A 875 -32.95 -28.08 2.91
C GLU A 875 -31.91 -27.32 2.07
N TYR A 876 -32.12 -26.02 1.87
CA TYR A 876 -31.26 -25.20 1.03
C TYR A 876 -29.96 -24.93 1.74
N LYS A 877 -28.86 -25.50 1.22
CA LYS A 877 -27.50 -25.14 1.59
C LYS A 877 -27.22 -23.71 1.13
N GLY A 878 -27.56 -22.76 1.94
CA GLY A 878 -27.30 -21.34 1.66
C GLY A 878 -25.88 -20.93 2.00
N LYS A 879 -25.58 -19.68 1.71
CA LYS A 879 -24.31 -18.98 2.01
C LYS A 879 -23.87 -19.08 3.49
N TYR A 880 -24.81 -19.36 4.41
CA TYR A 880 -24.58 -19.54 5.84
C TYR A 880 -23.92 -20.88 6.24
N ASP A 881 -23.94 -21.91 5.37
CA ASP A 881 -23.15 -23.14 5.60
C ASP A 881 -21.64 -22.89 5.48
N GLU A 882 -21.27 -21.74 4.95
CA GLU A 882 -19.90 -21.25 4.83
C GLU A 882 -19.61 -20.08 5.76
N ASP A 883 -20.42 -19.90 6.82
CA ASP A 883 -20.23 -18.84 7.79
C ASP A 883 -18.81 -18.81 8.33
N ILE A 884 -18.26 -17.60 8.48
CA ILE A 884 -16.92 -17.34 8.99
C ILE A 884 -16.67 -17.99 10.33
N PHE A 885 -17.66 -17.98 11.23
CA PHE A 885 -17.55 -18.66 12.51
C PHE A 885 -17.42 -20.17 12.36
N ASN A 886 -18.12 -20.77 11.40
CA ASN A 886 -17.98 -22.18 11.07
C ASN A 886 -16.64 -22.47 10.38
N LYS A 887 -16.17 -21.60 9.48
CA LYS A 887 -14.85 -21.72 8.86
C LYS A 887 -13.73 -21.48 9.85
N GLY A 888 -13.85 -20.49 10.72
CA GLY A 888 -12.90 -20.20 11.79
C GLY A 888 -12.74 -21.37 12.74
N TYR A 889 -13.83 -22.02 13.15
CA TYR A 889 -13.77 -23.22 13.97
C TYR A 889 -13.19 -24.43 13.21
N LYS A 890 -13.41 -24.55 11.90
CA LYS A 890 -12.74 -25.58 11.08
C LYS A 890 -11.24 -25.36 11.00
N SER A 891 -10.79 -24.12 10.98
CA SER A 891 -9.35 -23.79 10.98
C SER A 891 -8.69 -23.92 12.34
N LEU A 892 -9.46 -24.01 13.42
CA LEU A 892 -8.99 -24.38 14.74
C LEU A 892 -8.93 -25.89 14.97
N LYS A 893 -9.20 -26.68 13.94
CA LYS A 893 -9.01 -28.13 13.92
C LYS A 893 -7.57 -28.51 13.75
#